data_c926096e84a901825d086d7be710cb2f
#
_entry.id   c926096e84a901825d086d7be710cb2f
#
_cell.length_a   1.000
_cell.length_b   1.000
_cell.length_c   1.000
_cell.angle_alpha   90.00
_cell.angle_beta   90.00
_cell.angle_gamma   90.00
#
_symmetry.space_group_name_H-M   'P 1'
#
loop_
_entity.id
_entity.type
_entity.pdbx_description
1 polymer ?
#
loop_
_entity_poly.entity_id
_entity_poly.type
_entity_poly.pdbx_seq_one_letter_code
_entity_poly.pdbx_strand_id
1 'polypeptide(L)'
;LRLNIETQIPLVATNDSHYVDQQNAIDHEVLLCIQTNTNIQDDRRMRFEEDSYHLKTHDEMMSLFPDSPDAIANTEMVAEMCELELDFSQARLPEFPVPSGMTSDQYLAEICWKGYEEKVQHKSQEYKARLEYELKVIEQTSFPDYFLVVWDIAKFVRENEIFFTVRGSAAASLVLYCLGVTDVDPMPFKLVFERFLNIERKEMPDIDMDFQDDRRQEVINYCSARYGREHVAHIITFGTFGARQSIRDAGRALGMSLESVDRVAKMIPERLNINLESSLLESQDLNNVYQTSSDVKKLMDTAKQLEGVTRHKSLHAAGVVISKEPLNDVVPLEFTSRGDEEGAVMTQYSMEPVAALGLLKMDFLGLVNLTVLDETLKLIKLNHGINLTLQKIPLENKMTFDMLSRGETVGVFQLESSGMTRHIKELKPSTLGDVAAMIALFRPGPMDHIGTFIDGKHGRKKVTYIHPAMEEILEETYGVIVYQDQVLHIAREFAGYSLGEADIVRKAMGKKDPEIMAEEKTKFITGSLDKGHSESLAVKVFDLIEPFAGYAFNKAHSVSYGMVSYWTAYLKANYPAEYMASFMNSYMDKKDRLIAAVADCRRMGIEILAPDINRSYSKFTIEENQESRKAIRFGLAAIKNIGSEALRSFLDSRDQNGPYESLEKLCHDGDISSLNRKAIECLVMSGSFDSFGDRTGLLEVSDRISALAQDEANIRNSNQSTMFEMLGDSVNSALSSIDIPFTSTSDHQKRLWEVELMGISISGAGNLGKLLSGFGKDVSVMLTQLQGGSSSRSTVLAGQISTVVDRFTRDNRPFKVVNIEVLDGSLEAVVWEDVLNKTADLWEPGRIIKMKGNLRERDGEVTISVTEANEINLDKAFNNMDTTDDHAHENRSILHNSAPLKNINGNGNHPNEPESPTNRKKLILSIRESNNTTNDQMLLDDIKRLLLSASGNDEVGLEIETESSVVVMEWPPVKINATPELESKLSALVGSTGKVTIQSLMF
;
A
#
# COMPACT_ATOMS: atom_id res chain seq x y z
N LEU A 1 31.33 -21.13 43.59
CA LEU A 1 32.05 -21.37 44.84
C LEU A 1 33.45 -21.96 44.59
N ARG A 2 33.63 -23.09 43.88
CA ARG A 2 34.94 -23.70 43.66
C ARG A 2 35.92 -22.76 42.96
N LEU A 3 35.50 -22.12 41.87
CA LEU A 3 36.31 -21.15 41.15
C LEU A 3 36.67 -19.92 42.00
N ASN A 4 35.73 -19.43 42.80
CA ASN A 4 35.98 -18.34 43.72
C ASN A 4 37.09 -18.72 44.74
N ILE A 5 37.09 -19.92 45.31
CA ILE A 5 38.12 -20.41 46.20
C ILE A 5 39.48 -20.52 45.49
N GLU A 6 39.52 -21.03 44.28
CA GLU A 6 40.74 -21.21 43.48
C GLU A 6 41.31 -19.89 42.95
N THR A 7 40.45 -18.93 42.54
CA THR A 7 40.86 -17.68 41.88
C THR A 7 40.85 -16.45 42.82
N GLN A 8 40.18 -16.54 43.95
CA GLN A 8 39.90 -15.42 44.89
C GLN A 8 39.07 -14.31 44.25
N ILE A 9 38.37 -14.57 43.14
CA ILE A 9 37.48 -13.58 42.52
C ILE A 9 36.19 -13.54 43.32
N PRO A 10 35.69 -12.35 43.75
CA PRO A 10 34.43 -12.24 44.49
C PRO A 10 33.24 -12.80 43.69
N LEU A 11 32.30 -13.43 44.37
CA LEU A 11 31.05 -13.87 43.79
C LEU A 11 30.04 -12.74 43.74
N VAL A 12 29.21 -12.71 42.74
CA VAL A 12 28.06 -11.80 42.64
C VAL A 12 26.81 -12.66 42.40
N ALA A 13 25.76 -12.43 43.17
CA ALA A 13 24.48 -13.06 42.97
C ALA A 13 23.69 -12.30 41.94
N THR A 14 23.19 -13.01 40.90
CA THR A 14 22.36 -12.43 39.85
C THR A 14 20.95 -13.00 39.91
N ASN A 15 19.98 -12.18 39.52
CA ASN A 15 18.59 -12.58 39.40
C ASN A 15 18.24 -12.77 37.92
N ASP A 16 17.76 -13.95 37.56
CA ASP A 16 17.24 -14.23 36.22
C ASP A 16 15.80 -13.72 36.14
N SER A 17 15.66 -12.45 35.84
CA SER A 17 14.36 -11.75 35.81
C SER A 17 13.79 -11.66 34.42
N HIS A 18 12.57 -12.19 34.21
CA HIS A 18 11.81 -12.13 32.99
C HIS A 18 10.55 -11.27 33.10
N TYR A 19 10.10 -10.97 34.30
CA TYR A 19 8.94 -10.11 34.60
C TYR A 19 9.11 -9.43 35.95
N VAL A 20 8.30 -8.41 36.23
CA VAL A 20 8.43 -7.58 37.44
C VAL A 20 7.89 -8.32 38.67
N ASP A 21 6.63 -8.71 38.64
CA ASP A 21 5.94 -9.37 39.74
C ASP A 21 5.70 -10.86 39.44
N GLN A 22 5.68 -11.69 40.45
CA GLN A 22 5.44 -13.14 40.31
C GLN A 22 4.12 -13.45 39.60
N GLN A 23 3.09 -12.65 39.79
CA GLN A 23 1.79 -12.82 39.12
C GLN A 23 1.86 -12.63 37.61
N ASN A 24 2.89 -11.92 37.08
CA ASN A 24 3.08 -11.73 35.66
C ASN A 24 3.58 -12.99 34.92
N ALA A 25 3.88 -14.08 35.64
CA ALA A 25 4.31 -15.34 35.05
C ALA A 25 3.32 -15.87 34.01
N ILE A 26 2.01 -15.70 34.24
CA ILE A 26 0.94 -16.11 33.31
C ILE A 26 0.97 -15.28 32.02
N ASP A 27 1.16 -13.96 32.17
CA ASP A 27 1.22 -13.05 31.01
C ASP A 27 2.48 -13.28 30.19
N HIS A 28 3.60 -13.59 30.88
CA HIS A 28 4.85 -13.98 30.23
C HIS A 28 4.71 -15.29 29.46
N GLU A 29 3.97 -16.29 29.99
CA GLU A 29 3.69 -17.53 29.27
C GLU A 29 2.90 -17.28 27.99
N VAL A 30 1.93 -16.37 28.01
CA VAL A 30 1.22 -15.93 26.80
C VAL A 30 2.17 -15.26 25.82
N LEU A 31 3.09 -14.42 26.28
CA LEU A 31 4.09 -13.75 25.43
C LEU A 31 5.02 -14.77 24.77
N LEU A 32 5.44 -15.82 25.47
CA LEU A 32 6.21 -16.94 24.91
C LEU A 32 5.44 -17.66 23.80
N CYS A 33 4.15 -17.93 24.02
CA CYS A 33 3.29 -18.52 23.00
C CYS A 33 3.18 -17.63 21.74
N ILE A 34 3.11 -16.32 21.92
CA ILE A 34 3.10 -15.37 20.80
C ILE A 34 4.41 -15.42 20.01
N GLN A 35 5.55 -15.41 20.69
CA GLN A 35 6.88 -15.45 20.08
C GLN A 35 7.15 -16.76 19.34
N THR A 36 6.77 -17.89 19.91
CA THR A 36 7.00 -19.21 19.35
C THR A 36 5.91 -19.67 18.37
N ASN A 37 4.91 -18.81 18.16
CA ASN A 37 3.73 -19.08 17.32
C ASN A 37 2.97 -20.35 17.73
N THR A 38 2.85 -20.60 19.04
CA THR A 38 2.13 -21.72 19.67
C THR A 38 0.90 -21.18 20.44
N ASN A 39 0.19 -22.05 21.12
CA ASN A 39 -0.89 -21.66 22.03
C ASN A 39 -0.71 -22.36 23.39
N ILE A 40 -1.40 -21.84 24.41
CA ILE A 40 -1.27 -22.30 25.80
C ILE A 40 -1.73 -23.75 26.01
N GLN A 41 -2.49 -24.31 25.07
CA GLN A 41 -3.02 -25.67 25.10
C GLN A 41 -2.04 -26.72 24.50
N ASP A 42 -0.98 -26.24 23.81
CA ASP A 42 0.02 -27.14 23.24
C ASP A 42 0.99 -27.62 24.31
N ASP A 43 0.96 -28.92 24.60
CA ASP A 43 1.82 -29.55 25.62
C ASP A 43 3.31 -29.49 25.25
N ARG A 44 3.65 -29.34 23.97
CA ARG A 44 5.05 -29.27 23.48
C ARG A 44 5.60 -27.85 23.39
N ARG A 45 4.80 -26.83 23.78
CA ARG A 45 5.24 -25.45 23.75
C ARG A 45 6.41 -25.19 24.72
N MET A 46 7.21 -24.19 24.41
CA MET A 46 8.19 -23.64 25.33
C MET A 46 7.48 -23.04 26.55
N ARG A 47 7.88 -23.43 27.74
CA ARG A 47 7.37 -22.88 29.00
C ARG A 47 8.48 -22.89 30.06
N PHE A 48 8.38 -22.02 31.02
CA PHE A 48 9.18 -22.10 32.24
C PHE A 48 8.53 -23.09 33.20
N GLU A 49 9.38 -23.82 33.94
CA GLU A 49 8.87 -24.83 34.88
C GLU A 49 8.36 -24.21 36.19
N GLU A 50 8.83 -22.99 36.52
CA GLU A 50 8.51 -22.27 37.75
C GLU A 50 8.02 -20.84 37.43
N ASP A 51 7.39 -20.21 38.41
CA ASP A 51 6.93 -18.83 38.37
C ASP A 51 7.87 -17.84 39.13
N SER A 52 9.11 -18.30 39.39
CA SER A 52 10.08 -17.61 40.22
C SER A 52 11.00 -16.63 39.51
N TYR A 53 10.70 -16.30 38.22
CA TYR A 53 11.53 -15.42 37.41
C TYR A 53 11.13 -13.92 37.51
N HIS A 54 10.55 -13.53 38.64
CA HIS A 54 10.24 -12.11 38.92
C HIS A 54 11.46 -11.36 39.46
N LEU A 55 11.41 -10.05 39.44
CA LEU A 55 12.43 -9.20 40.04
C LEU A 55 12.35 -9.32 41.56
N LYS A 56 13.29 -10.10 42.16
CA LYS A 56 13.31 -10.42 43.56
C LYS A 56 13.82 -9.28 44.41
N THR A 57 13.24 -9.14 45.58
CA THR A 57 13.71 -8.22 46.63
C THR A 57 15.02 -8.72 47.23
N HIS A 58 15.69 -7.81 47.98
CA HIS A 58 16.92 -8.17 48.71
C HIS A 58 16.71 -9.38 49.64
N ASP A 59 15.59 -9.42 50.38
CA ASP A 59 15.30 -10.48 51.34
C ASP A 59 15.05 -11.83 50.67
N GLU A 60 14.38 -11.82 49.53
CA GLU A 60 14.17 -12.99 48.68
C GLU A 60 15.51 -13.54 48.17
N MET A 61 16.38 -12.66 47.64
CA MET A 61 17.72 -13.01 47.19
C MET A 61 18.59 -13.56 48.32
N MET A 62 18.55 -12.93 49.49
CA MET A 62 19.24 -13.45 50.68
C MET A 62 18.76 -14.86 51.06
N SER A 63 17.47 -15.12 50.92
CA SER A 63 16.88 -16.43 51.21
C SER A 63 17.33 -17.50 50.21
N LEU A 64 17.60 -17.13 48.95
CA LEU A 64 18.06 -18.04 47.89
C LEU A 64 19.56 -18.33 47.99
N PHE A 65 20.37 -17.44 48.57
CA PHE A 65 21.81 -17.59 48.71
C PHE A 65 22.26 -17.52 50.18
N PRO A 66 21.68 -18.33 51.08
CA PRO A 66 21.97 -18.26 52.54
C PRO A 66 23.43 -18.53 52.89
N ASP A 67 24.12 -19.37 52.10
CA ASP A 67 25.52 -19.74 52.26
C ASP A 67 26.51 -18.76 51.63
N SER A 68 26.02 -17.71 50.95
CA SER A 68 26.88 -16.75 50.23
C SER A 68 26.33 -15.32 50.32
N PRO A 69 26.12 -14.76 51.54
CA PRO A 69 25.57 -13.42 51.69
C PRO A 69 26.50 -12.34 51.11
N ASP A 70 27.81 -12.60 51.10
CA ASP A 70 28.77 -11.69 50.46
C ASP A 70 28.54 -11.52 48.96
N ALA A 71 27.99 -12.54 48.32
CA ALA A 71 27.69 -12.46 46.87
C ALA A 71 26.57 -11.44 46.57
N ILE A 72 25.66 -11.21 47.51
CA ILE A 72 24.64 -10.18 47.43
C ILE A 72 25.22 -8.79 47.76
N ALA A 73 26.02 -8.71 48.86
CA ALA A 73 26.71 -7.49 49.18
C ALA A 73 27.64 -6.97 48.07
N ASN A 74 28.27 -7.89 47.32
CA ASN A 74 29.13 -7.58 46.17
C ASN A 74 28.35 -6.95 44.98
N THR A 75 27.03 -7.00 44.94
CA THR A 75 26.26 -6.29 43.94
C THR A 75 26.37 -4.78 44.13
N GLU A 76 26.36 -4.33 45.39
CA GLU A 76 26.58 -2.91 45.74
C GLU A 76 28.00 -2.45 45.36
N MET A 77 29.00 -3.29 45.65
CA MET A 77 30.38 -3.05 45.26
C MET A 77 30.52 -2.90 43.73
N VAL A 78 29.83 -3.75 42.94
CA VAL A 78 29.85 -3.64 41.49
C VAL A 78 29.20 -2.31 41.04
N ALA A 79 28.10 -1.92 41.69
CA ALA A 79 27.44 -0.66 41.38
C ALA A 79 28.35 0.55 41.71
N GLU A 80 29.08 0.49 42.85
CA GLU A 80 30.05 1.53 43.21
C GLU A 80 31.28 1.60 42.29
N MET A 81 31.64 0.53 41.63
CA MET A 81 32.71 0.51 40.61
C MET A 81 32.31 1.17 39.30
N CYS A 82 31.03 1.43 39.08
CA CYS A 82 30.51 2.02 37.85
C CYS A 82 30.40 3.55 38.00
N GLU A 83 31.27 4.27 37.30
CA GLU A 83 31.21 5.74 37.18
C GLU A 83 30.87 6.08 35.72
N LEU A 84 29.57 6.14 35.42
CA LEU A 84 29.09 6.53 34.11
C LEU A 84 28.35 7.87 34.19
N GLU A 85 28.87 8.86 33.48
CA GLU A 85 28.22 10.17 33.32
C GLU A 85 27.78 10.32 31.85
N LEU A 86 26.48 10.43 31.64
CA LEU A 86 25.94 10.67 30.30
C LEU A 86 25.83 12.15 30.03
N ASP A 87 26.63 12.67 29.10
CA ASP A 87 26.58 14.06 28.66
C ASP A 87 25.56 14.27 27.55
N PHE A 88 24.46 14.92 27.88
CA PHE A 88 23.38 15.28 26.95
C PHE A 88 23.53 16.72 26.39
N SER A 89 24.61 17.43 26.73
CA SER A 89 24.80 18.83 26.34
C SER A 89 25.57 19.01 25.02
N GLN A 90 26.24 17.96 24.52
CA GLN A 90 27.12 18.06 23.37
C GLN A 90 26.43 17.56 22.09
N ALA A 91 26.51 18.38 21.03
CA ALA A 91 26.19 17.91 19.68
C ALA A 91 27.38 17.13 19.08
N ARG A 92 27.20 15.86 18.73
CA ARG A 92 28.25 14.97 18.23
C ARG A 92 28.20 14.92 16.69
N LEU A 93 28.31 16.12 16.08
CA LEU A 93 28.29 16.28 14.64
C LEU A 93 29.59 15.77 14.01
N PRO A 94 29.53 15.04 12.87
CA PRO A 94 30.73 14.69 12.12
C PRO A 94 31.44 15.96 11.63
N GLU A 95 32.77 16.01 11.70
CA GLU A 95 33.58 17.07 11.11
C GLU A 95 33.73 16.82 9.62
N PHE A 96 33.48 17.87 8.83
CA PHE A 96 33.66 17.78 7.39
C PHE A 96 35.08 18.13 6.99
N PRO A 97 35.77 17.31 6.17
CA PRO A 97 37.15 17.63 5.75
C PRO A 97 37.15 18.81 4.75
N VAL A 98 37.54 19.98 5.22
CA VAL A 98 37.64 21.20 4.41
C VAL A 98 39.04 21.35 3.80
N PRO A 99 39.22 22.11 2.71
CA PRO A 99 40.52 22.41 2.14
C PRO A 99 41.51 23.08 3.12
N SER A 100 42.79 22.77 3.01
CA SER A 100 43.79 23.29 3.94
C SER A 100 43.83 24.82 4.00
N GLY A 101 43.69 25.35 5.19
CA GLY A 101 43.69 26.79 5.45
C GLY A 101 42.34 27.48 5.44
N MET A 102 41.26 26.71 5.32
CA MET A 102 39.87 27.22 5.42
C MET A 102 39.16 26.64 6.65
N THR A 103 38.24 27.39 7.21
CA THR A 103 37.25 26.88 8.18
C THR A 103 36.00 26.33 7.45
N SER A 104 35.19 25.56 8.16
CA SER A 104 33.92 25.02 7.60
C SER A 104 32.99 26.14 7.14
N ASP A 105 32.91 27.26 7.91
CA ASP A 105 32.12 28.44 7.55
C ASP A 105 32.58 29.06 6.22
N GLN A 106 33.91 29.25 6.07
CA GLN A 106 34.50 29.84 4.86
C GLN A 106 34.23 28.96 3.65
N TYR A 107 34.41 27.66 3.79
CA TYR A 107 34.18 26.70 2.70
C TYR A 107 32.71 26.60 2.33
N LEU A 108 31.81 26.55 3.30
CA LEU A 108 30.38 26.59 3.08
C LEU A 108 29.97 27.85 2.31
N ALA A 109 30.47 29.03 2.73
CA ALA A 109 30.17 30.29 2.07
C ALA A 109 30.68 30.29 0.61
N GLU A 110 31.90 29.81 0.35
CA GLU A 110 32.45 29.70 -1.02
C GLU A 110 31.57 28.86 -1.94
N ILE A 111 31.16 27.66 -1.49
CA ILE A 111 30.30 26.76 -2.27
C ILE A 111 28.93 27.39 -2.51
N CYS A 112 28.37 28.04 -1.47
CA CYS A 112 27.07 28.71 -1.58
C CYS A 112 27.09 29.85 -2.59
N TRP A 113 28.09 30.70 -2.56
CA TRP A 113 28.21 31.79 -3.54
C TRP A 113 28.43 31.27 -4.96
N LYS A 114 29.19 30.19 -5.13
CA LYS A 114 29.29 29.52 -6.44
C LYS A 114 27.93 29.02 -6.91
N GLY A 115 27.19 28.31 -6.06
CA GLY A 115 25.83 27.82 -6.37
C GLY A 115 24.84 28.96 -6.62
N TYR A 116 24.96 30.08 -5.94
CA TYR A 116 24.19 31.29 -6.18
C TYR A 116 24.39 31.79 -7.61
N GLU A 117 25.67 31.89 -8.06
CA GLU A 117 25.97 32.32 -9.42
C GLU A 117 25.44 31.38 -10.51
N GLU A 118 25.38 30.08 -10.22
CA GLU A 118 24.94 29.05 -11.16
C GLU A 118 23.41 28.90 -11.22
N LYS A 119 22.72 28.98 -10.10
CA LYS A 119 21.31 28.59 -9.98
C LYS A 119 20.33 29.74 -9.91
N VAL A 120 20.69 30.86 -9.26
CA VAL A 120 19.79 31.98 -9.10
C VAL A 120 19.68 32.77 -10.38
N GLN A 121 18.51 32.72 -11.04
CA GLN A 121 18.29 33.42 -12.30
C GLN A 121 18.15 34.94 -12.13
N HIS A 122 17.47 35.39 -11.07
CA HIS A 122 17.20 36.80 -10.77
C HIS A 122 18.06 37.26 -9.61
N LYS A 123 19.28 37.70 -9.90
CA LYS A 123 20.27 38.11 -8.89
C LYS A 123 19.96 39.52 -8.35
N SER A 124 18.96 39.62 -7.46
CA SER A 124 18.59 40.88 -6.82
C SER A 124 19.38 41.09 -5.51
N GLN A 125 19.36 42.35 -5.01
CA GLN A 125 19.91 42.67 -3.71
C GLN A 125 19.24 41.91 -2.55
N GLU A 126 17.97 41.60 -2.72
CA GLU A 126 17.17 40.86 -1.76
C GLU A 126 17.69 39.41 -1.60
N TYR A 127 17.96 38.70 -2.71
CA TYR A 127 18.57 37.37 -2.66
C TYR A 127 19.93 37.37 -2.00
N LYS A 128 20.77 38.39 -2.29
CA LYS A 128 22.09 38.52 -1.64
C LYS A 128 21.99 38.70 -0.15
N ALA A 129 21.14 39.65 0.27
CA ALA A 129 20.90 39.92 1.67
C ALA A 129 20.36 38.68 2.43
N ARG A 130 19.47 37.93 1.78
CA ARG A 130 18.96 36.66 2.33
C ARG A 130 20.05 35.61 2.48
N LEU A 131 20.88 35.40 1.48
CA LEU A 131 21.99 34.44 1.52
C LEU A 131 23.01 34.79 2.61
N GLU A 132 23.40 36.07 2.69
CA GLU A 132 24.31 36.57 3.73
C GLU A 132 23.71 36.38 5.12
N TYR A 133 22.43 36.63 5.29
CA TYR A 133 21.71 36.44 6.54
C TYR A 133 21.69 34.96 6.98
N GLU A 134 21.33 34.06 6.04
CA GLU A 134 21.28 32.63 6.35
C GLU A 134 22.66 32.07 6.70
N LEU A 135 23.70 32.39 5.94
CA LEU A 135 25.06 31.99 6.24
C LEU A 135 25.52 32.46 7.64
N LYS A 136 25.22 33.71 8.01
CA LYS A 136 25.50 34.24 9.33
C LYS A 136 24.77 33.49 10.45
N VAL A 137 23.50 33.12 10.23
CA VAL A 137 22.73 32.32 11.20
C VAL A 137 23.36 30.93 11.37
N ILE A 138 23.75 30.28 10.28
CA ILE A 138 24.40 28.97 10.29
C ILE A 138 25.72 29.00 11.06
N GLU A 139 26.55 30.05 10.83
CA GLU A 139 27.80 30.29 11.59
C GLU A 139 27.52 30.44 13.09
N GLN A 140 26.56 31.32 13.47
CA GLN A 140 26.22 31.60 14.87
C GLN A 140 25.61 30.43 15.61
N THR A 141 25.01 29.51 14.91
CA THR A 141 24.44 28.30 15.49
C THR A 141 25.40 27.10 15.48
N SER A 142 26.61 27.26 14.90
CA SER A 142 27.66 26.24 14.84
C SER A 142 27.27 24.98 14.07
N PHE A 143 26.52 25.12 12.95
CA PHE A 143 26.12 24.02 12.09
C PHE A 143 26.76 23.99 10.69
N PRO A 144 27.86 24.66 10.35
CA PRO A 144 28.45 24.61 9.01
C PRO A 144 28.82 23.20 8.56
N ASP A 145 29.43 22.38 9.44
CA ASP A 145 29.78 20.99 9.15
C ASP A 145 28.55 20.14 8.79
N TYR A 146 27.42 20.35 9.49
CA TYR A 146 26.17 19.67 9.16
C TYR A 146 25.69 19.97 7.75
N PHE A 147 25.70 21.27 7.36
CA PHE A 147 25.34 21.66 5.99
C PHE A 147 26.28 21.09 4.94
N LEU A 148 27.58 21.01 5.25
CA LEU A 148 28.60 20.42 4.37
C LEU A 148 28.42 18.90 4.20
N VAL A 149 28.06 18.18 5.27
CA VAL A 149 27.71 16.74 5.21
C VAL A 149 26.51 16.52 4.31
N VAL A 150 25.44 17.31 4.49
CA VAL A 150 24.22 17.21 3.67
C VAL A 150 24.52 17.56 2.22
N TRP A 151 25.35 18.58 1.97
CA TRP A 151 25.81 18.94 0.63
C TRP A 151 26.61 17.82 -0.05
N ASP A 152 27.52 17.17 0.68
CA ASP A 152 28.34 16.06 0.17
C ASP A 152 27.46 14.88 -0.26
N ILE A 153 26.46 14.54 0.55
CA ILE A 153 25.46 13.50 0.22
C ILE A 153 24.65 13.92 -1.02
N ALA A 154 24.12 15.14 -1.06
CA ALA A 154 23.36 15.65 -2.18
C ALA A 154 24.20 15.71 -3.48
N LYS A 155 25.48 16.06 -3.37
CA LYS A 155 26.42 16.05 -4.47
C LYS A 155 26.61 14.64 -5.03
N PHE A 156 26.89 13.64 -4.16
CA PHE A 156 27.03 12.24 -4.57
C PHE A 156 25.76 11.75 -5.29
N VAL A 157 24.58 12.05 -4.75
CA VAL A 157 23.29 11.64 -5.31
C VAL A 157 23.08 12.25 -6.70
N ARG A 158 23.41 13.53 -6.90
CA ARG A 158 23.29 14.20 -8.20
C ARG A 158 24.31 13.70 -9.23
N GLU A 159 25.56 13.47 -8.81
CA GLU A 159 26.61 12.94 -9.68
C GLU A 159 26.32 11.51 -10.16
N ASN A 160 25.57 10.73 -9.38
CA ASN A 160 25.14 9.37 -9.73
C ASN A 160 23.72 9.32 -10.31
N GLU A 161 23.12 10.45 -10.65
CA GLU A 161 21.77 10.54 -11.24
C GLU A 161 20.71 9.82 -10.38
N ILE A 162 20.82 9.89 -9.04
CA ILE A 162 19.80 9.39 -8.10
C ILE A 162 18.79 10.52 -7.85
N PHE A 163 17.51 10.25 -8.01
CA PHE A 163 16.48 11.25 -7.74
C PHE A 163 16.24 11.40 -6.25
N PHE A 164 16.17 12.64 -5.79
CA PHE A 164 15.85 12.95 -4.41
C PHE A 164 15.14 14.29 -4.30
N THR A 165 14.49 14.49 -3.18
CA THR A 165 13.86 15.76 -2.78
C THR A 165 14.04 15.99 -1.29
N VAL A 166 14.03 17.23 -0.87
CA VAL A 166 14.08 17.61 0.55
C VAL A 166 12.70 18.09 0.97
N ARG A 167 12.19 17.54 2.05
CA ARG A 167 10.90 17.92 2.63
C ARG A 167 11.08 18.66 3.97
N GLY A 168 10.00 19.08 4.55
CA GLY A 168 10.04 19.76 5.83
C GLY A 168 10.40 21.24 5.73
N SER A 169 10.95 21.80 6.80
CA SER A 169 11.32 23.21 6.88
C SER A 169 12.61 23.55 6.13
N ALA A 170 13.44 22.55 5.83
CA ALA A 170 14.71 22.74 5.14
C ALA A 170 14.55 23.34 3.72
N ALA A 171 13.43 23.07 3.04
CA ALA A 171 13.11 23.68 1.76
C ALA A 171 12.94 25.23 1.81
N ALA A 172 12.90 25.83 3.01
CA ALA A 172 12.86 27.28 3.17
C ALA A 172 14.25 27.95 3.13
N SER A 173 15.34 27.19 3.01
CA SER A 173 16.71 27.72 3.02
C SER A 173 17.22 28.02 1.61
N LEU A 174 17.64 29.26 1.40
CA LEU A 174 18.34 29.68 0.16
C LEU A 174 19.75 29.09 0.09
N VAL A 175 20.41 28.88 1.22
CA VAL A 175 21.69 28.17 1.31
C VAL A 175 21.53 26.75 0.77
N LEU A 176 20.51 25.98 1.20
CA LEU A 176 20.28 24.62 0.70
C LEU A 176 19.91 24.58 -0.79
N TYR A 177 19.19 25.61 -1.27
CA TYR A 177 18.93 25.76 -2.70
C TYR A 177 20.22 26.03 -3.49
N CYS A 178 21.07 26.93 -3.05
CA CYS A 178 22.36 27.21 -3.68
C CYS A 178 23.27 25.98 -3.65
N LEU A 179 23.30 25.24 -2.56
CA LEU A 179 24.06 23.98 -2.44
C LEU A 179 23.53 22.84 -3.33
N GLY A 180 22.32 22.97 -3.88
CA GLY A 180 21.68 21.93 -4.65
C GLY A 180 21.08 20.81 -3.81
N VAL A 181 20.84 21.06 -2.55
CA VAL A 181 20.18 20.13 -1.62
C VAL A 181 18.66 20.14 -1.85
N THR A 182 18.08 21.28 -2.17
CA THR A 182 16.66 21.38 -2.58
C THR A 182 16.53 22.00 -3.97
N ASP A 183 15.45 21.66 -4.68
CA ASP A 183 15.06 22.27 -5.95
C ASP A 183 14.01 23.39 -5.78
N VAL A 184 13.59 23.65 -4.55
CA VAL A 184 12.65 24.74 -4.22
C VAL A 184 13.44 26.03 -4.01
N ASP A 185 13.21 27.03 -4.89
CA ASP A 185 13.65 28.42 -4.61
C ASP A 185 12.71 28.99 -3.54
N PRO A 186 13.22 29.37 -2.34
CA PRO A 186 12.34 29.82 -1.26
C PRO A 186 11.78 31.23 -1.47
N MET A 187 12.38 32.04 -2.33
CA MET A 187 12.03 33.46 -2.46
C MET A 187 10.68 33.70 -3.14
N PRO A 188 10.37 33.06 -4.29
CA PRO A 188 9.07 33.24 -4.93
C PRO A 188 7.89 32.79 -4.04
N PHE A 189 8.12 31.81 -3.16
CA PHE A 189 7.10 31.29 -2.25
C PHE A 189 7.07 31.99 -0.89
N LYS A 190 7.91 33.02 -0.67
CA LYS A 190 8.02 33.77 0.60
C LYS A 190 8.21 32.84 1.80
N LEU A 191 9.08 31.82 1.69
CA LEU A 191 9.33 30.83 2.76
C LEU A 191 10.19 31.43 3.87
N VAL A 192 9.85 31.11 5.12
CA VAL A 192 10.47 31.68 6.34
C VAL A 192 11.62 30.77 6.80
N PHE A 193 12.86 31.25 6.73
CA PHE A 193 14.08 30.52 7.13
C PHE A 193 14.12 30.21 8.62
N GLU A 194 13.64 31.13 9.46
CA GLU A 194 13.64 30.99 10.92
C GLU A 194 12.76 29.82 11.39
N ARG A 195 11.90 29.32 10.51
CA ARG A 195 11.14 28.09 10.72
C ARG A 195 12.02 26.84 10.64
N PHE A 196 13.10 26.90 9.87
CA PHE A 196 14.09 25.85 9.72
C PHE A 196 15.21 25.98 10.74
N LEU A 197 15.91 27.11 10.77
CA LEU A 197 17.00 27.38 11.68
C LEU A 197 16.82 28.75 12.34
N ASN A 198 16.90 28.78 13.66
CA ASN A 198 16.59 29.95 14.46
C ASN A 198 17.64 30.13 15.56
N ILE A 199 18.28 31.32 15.65
CA ILE A 199 19.28 31.65 16.67
C ILE A 199 18.69 31.59 18.07
N GLU A 200 17.43 32.01 18.23
CA GLU A 200 16.74 32.07 19.51
C GLU A 200 16.38 30.67 20.06
N ARG A 201 16.42 29.66 19.19
CA ARG A 201 16.11 28.26 19.45
C ARG A 201 17.33 27.41 19.15
N LYS A 202 18.07 27.00 20.15
CA LYS A 202 19.25 26.13 20.00
C LYS A 202 18.85 24.67 19.82
N GLU A 203 18.07 24.38 18.79
CA GLU A 203 17.74 23.01 18.37
C GLU A 203 18.51 22.68 17.09
N MET A 204 18.94 21.43 16.96
CA MET A 204 19.56 20.94 15.74
C MET A 204 18.57 21.02 14.57
N PRO A 205 18.95 21.57 13.41
CA PRO A 205 18.08 21.56 12.23
C PRO A 205 17.88 20.12 11.73
N ASP A 206 16.68 19.82 11.25
CA ASP A 206 16.31 18.52 10.69
C ASP A 206 16.15 18.66 9.17
N ILE A 207 16.95 17.91 8.41
CA ILE A 207 16.89 17.89 6.94
C ILE A 207 16.47 16.50 6.48
N ASP A 208 15.18 16.37 6.23
CA ASP A 208 14.58 15.14 5.73
C ASP A 208 14.83 15.00 4.22
N MET A 209 15.49 13.91 3.82
CA MET A 209 15.81 13.62 2.43
C MET A 209 15.04 12.38 1.94
N ASP A 210 14.20 12.58 0.94
CA ASP A 210 13.47 11.50 0.29
C ASP A 210 14.20 11.11 -1.01
N PHE A 211 14.59 9.85 -1.14
CA PHE A 211 15.29 9.29 -2.30
C PHE A 211 14.40 8.36 -3.10
N GLN A 212 14.72 8.12 -4.36
CA GLN A 212 14.12 7.01 -5.08
C GLN A 212 14.37 5.70 -4.32
N ASP A 213 13.32 4.91 -4.12
CA ASP A 213 13.34 3.81 -3.16
C ASP A 213 14.25 2.65 -3.58
N ASP A 214 14.38 2.39 -4.86
CA ASP A 214 15.21 1.32 -5.42
C ASP A 214 16.72 1.60 -5.32
N ARG A 215 17.14 2.87 -5.12
CA ARG A 215 18.56 3.27 -5.03
C ARG A 215 18.95 3.91 -3.68
N ARG A 216 18.01 3.97 -2.72
CA ARG A 216 18.26 4.49 -1.38
C ARG A 216 19.46 3.84 -0.69
N GLN A 217 19.62 2.52 -0.87
CA GLN A 217 20.71 1.76 -0.26
C GLN A 217 22.09 2.19 -0.75
N GLU A 218 22.22 2.64 -2.00
CA GLU A 218 23.47 3.18 -2.52
C GLU A 218 23.93 4.43 -1.73
N VAL A 219 22.98 5.27 -1.32
CA VAL A 219 23.25 6.47 -0.51
C VAL A 219 23.74 6.10 0.90
N ILE A 220 23.13 5.11 1.53
CA ILE A 220 23.55 4.62 2.86
C ILE A 220 24.94 4.01 2.77
N ASN A 221 25.19 3.21 1.74
CA ASN A 221 26.50 2.61 1.49
C ASN A 221 27.57 3.68 1.27
N TYR A 222 27.24 4.75 0.52
CA TYR A 222 28.12 5.90 0.37
C TYR A 222 28.47 6.55 1.70
N CYS A 223 27.48 6.83 2.56
CA CYS A 223 27.71 7.40 3.89
C CYS A 223 28.65 6.51 4.72
N SER A 224 28.41 5.20 4.73
CA SER A 224 29.25 4.24 5.47
C SER A 224 30.68 4.18 4.92
N ALA A 225 30.87 4.30 3.60
CA ALA A 225 32.20 4.34 2.98
C ALA A 225 32.91 5.68 3.21
N ARG A 226 32.15 6.79 3.20
CA ARG A 226 32.68 8.17 3.27
C ARG A 226 33.04 8.58 4.67
N TYR A 227 32.17 8.28 5.66
CA TYR A 227 32.34 8.71 7.05
C TYR A 227 32.92 7.63 7.96
N GLY A 228 33.00 6.39 7.51
CA GLY A 228 33.52 5.24 8.27
C GLY A 228 32.38 4.32 8.75
N ARG A 229 32.59 3.00 8.61
CA ARG A 229 31.58 1.99 9.01
C ARG A 229 31.27 1.98 10.50
N GLU A 230 32.24 2.38 11.32
CA GLU A 230 32.09 2.51 12.79
C GLU A 230 31.36 3.79 13.20
N HIS A 231 31.18 4.74 12.30
CA HIS A 231 30.53 6.03 12.52
C HIS A 231 29.09 6.09 12.00
N VAL A 232 28.63 5.07 11.26
CA VAL A 232 27.33 5.05 10.61
C VAL A 232 26.55 3.81 11.01
N ALA A 233 25.35 3.99 11.51
CA ALA A 233 24.43 2.91 11.86
C ALA A 233 22.98 3.27 11.57
N HIS A 234 22.15 2.27 11.32
CA HIS A 234 20.69 2.43 11.31
C HIS A 234 20.15 2.65 12.71
N ILE A 235 19.01 3.30 12.83
CA ILE A 235 18.31 3.44 14.10
C ILE A 235 17.37 2.25 14.26
N ILE A 236 17.28 1.68 15.46
CA ILE A 236 16.30 0.66 15.82
C ILE A 236 14.91 1.26 16.03
N THR A 237 13.88 0.49 15.75
CA THR A 237 12.52 0.75 16.22
C THR A 237 11.97 -0.44 16.98
N PHE A 238 11.20 -0.13 18.02
CA PHE A 238 10.48 -1.14 18.80
C PHE A 238 9.00 -1.08 18.45
N GLY A 239 8.52 -2.12 17.77
CA GLY A 239 7.09 -2.29 17.55
C GLY A 239 6.43 -2.78 18.84
N THR A 240 5.46 -2.05 19.36
CA THR A 240 4.69 -2.42 20.56
C THR A 240 3.35 -3.05 20.20
N PHE A 241 2.78 -3.79 21.14
CA PHE A 241 1.42 -4.29 21.01
C PHE A 241 0.43 -3.12 21.08
N GLY A 242 -0.20 -2.73 19.99
CA GLY A 242 -1.33 -1.82 19.99
C GLY A 242 -2.64 -2.54 20.33
N ALA A 243 -3.67 -1.80 20.74
CA ALA A 243 -4.94 -2.34 21.27
C ALA A 243 -5.55 -3.50 20.46
N ARG A 244 -5.71 -3.36 19.15
CA ARG A 244 -6.27 -4.42 18.27
C ARG A 244 -5.33 -5.60 18.12
N GLN A 245 -4.02 -5.33 18.05
CA GLN A 245 -3.02 -6.38 17.88
C GLN A 245 -2.85 -7.21 19.16
N SER A 246 -2.90 -6.57 20.34
CA SER A 246 -2.88 -7.26 21.63
C SER A 246 -3.99 -8.30 21.72
N ILE A 247 -5.22 -7.93 21.32
CA ILE A 247 -6.35 -8.86 21.32
C ILE A 247 -6.13 -10.02 20.36
N ARG A 248 -5.65 -9.75 19.13
CA ARG A 248 -5.44 -10.82 18.14
C ARG A 248 -4.37 -11.80 18.58
N ASP A 249 -3.24 -11.29 19.07
CA ASP A 249 -2.12 -12.12 19.47
C ASP A 249 -2.42 -12.87 20.80
N ALA A 250 -3.05 -12.20 21.78
CA ALA A 250 -3.52 -12.85 23.01
C ALA A 250 -4.57 -13.94 22.71
N GLY A 251 -5.55 -13.65 21.85
CA GLY A 251 -6.57 -14.61 21.46
C GLY A 251 -6.02 -15.85 20.79
N ARG A 252 -5.03 -15.69 19.90
CA ARG A 252 -4.30 -16.79 19.27
C ARG A 252 -3.54 -17.61 20.30
N ALA A 253 -2.80 -16.97 21.22
CA ALA A 253 -2.04 -17.63 22.27
C ALA A 253 -2.94 -18.36 23.26
N LEU A 254 -4.12 -17.85 23.54
CA LEU A 254 -5.13 -18.49 24.39
C LEU A 254 -5.89 -19.64 23.67
N GLY A 255 -5.63 -19.88 22.38
CA GLY A 255 -6.29 -20.93 21.60
C GLY A 255 -7.73 -20.62 21.20
N MET A 256 -8.12 -19.32 21.16
CA MET A 256 -9.45 -18.90 20.76
C MET A 256 -9.62 -18.91 19.24
N SER A 257 -10.85 -19.08 18.76
CA SER A 257 -11.11 -19.03 17.30
C SER A 257 -10.87 -17.64 16.72
N LEU A 258 -10.28 -17.60 15.53
CA LEU A 258 -9.99 -16.34 14.80
C LEU A 258 -11.23 -15.44 14.66
N GLU A 259 -12.38 -16.06 14.36
CA GLU A 259 -13.64 -15.32 14.20
C GLU A 259 -14.09 -14.61 15.49
N SER A 260 -14.00 -15.30 16.64
CA SER A 260 -14.37 -14.74 17.94
C SER A 260 -13.45 -13.56 18.31
N VAL A 261 -12.15 -13.76 18.12
CA VAL A 261 -11.12 -12.74 18.41
C VAL A 261 -11.27 -11.52 17.51
N ASP A 262 -11.48 -11.73 16.21
CA ASP A 262 -11.60 -10.66 15.25
C ASP A 262 -12.88 -9.82 15.46
N ARG A 263 -13.95 -10.47 15.92
CA ARG A 263 -15.18 -9.78 16.35
C ARG A 263 -14.91 -8.80 17.50
N VAL A 264 -14.16 -9.21 18.50
CA VAL A 264 -13.80 -8.34 19.63
C VAL A 264 -12.86 -7.22 19.16
N ALA A 265 -11.85 -7.53 18.35
CA ALA A 265 -10.91 -6.55 17.82
C ALA A 265 -11.61 -5.47 16.96
N LYS A 266 -12.66 -5.82 16.22
CA LYS A 266 -13.46 -4.87 15.41
C LYS A 266 -14.34 -3.94 16.25
N MET A 267 -14.64 -4.28 17.51
CA MET A 267 -15.39 -3.40 18.42
C MET A 267 -14.55 -2.24 18.98
N ILE A 268 -13.22 -2.29 18.81
CA ILE A 268 -12.32 -1.20 19.20
C ILE A 268 -12.50 -0.03 18.23
N PRO A 269 -12.75 1.21 18.72
CA PRO A 269 -12.89 2.39 17.88
C PRO A 269 -11.68 2.63 16.98
N GLU A 270 -11.91 3.18 15.78
CA GLU A 270 -10.83 3.55 14.84
C GLU A 270 -10.33 4.97 15.14
N ARG A 271 -9.41 5.04 16.07
CA ARG A 271 -8.76 6.30 16.46
C ARG A 271 -7.28 6.09 16.70
N LEU A 272 -6.47 7.09 16.33
CA LEU A 272 -5.04 7.08 16.61
C LEU A 272 -4.80 7.05 18.13
N ASN A 273 -3.83 6.25 18.55
CA ASN A 273 -3.40 6.08 19.94
C ASN A 273 -4.51 5.64 20.90
N ILE A 274 -5.51 4.91 20.39
CA ILE A 274 -6.53 4.27 21.22
C ILE A 274 -5.90 3.13 22.02
N ASN A 275 -6.21 3.06 23.32
CA ASN A 275 -5.83 1.92 24.16
C ASN A 275 -7.07 1.11 24.57
N LEU A 276 -6.86 -0.09 25.13
CA LEU A 276 -7.93 -0.99 25.50
C LEU A 276 -8.82 -0.44 26.61
N GLU A 277 -8.23 0.33 27.54
CA GLU A 277 -8.98 0.93 28.63
C GLU A 277 -9.94 2.01 28.13
N SER A 278 -9.45 2.94 27.30
CA SER A 278 -10.30 3.96 26.68
C SER A 278 -11.32 3.34 25.72
N SER A 279 -10.98 2.24 25.05
CA SER A 279 -11.91 1.50 24.18
C SER A 279 -13.11 0.94 24.94
N LEU A 280 -12.91 0.44 26.17
CA LEU A 280 -13.98 -0.03 27.03
C LEU A 280 -14.91 1.10 27.50
N LEU A 281 -14.38 2.32 27.66
CA LEU A 281 -15.17 3.50 28.02
C LEU A 281 -15.96 4.04 26.83
N GLU A 282 -15.39 4.04 25.63
CA GLU A 282 -15.98 4.62 24.44
C GLU A 282 -16.96 3.67 23.70
N SER A 283 -16.68 2.35 23.71
CA SER A 283 -17.49 1.34 23.03
C SER A 283 -18.40 0.59 23.99
N GLN A 284 -19.70 0.93 23.97
CA GLN A 284 -20.68 0.28 24.80
C GLN A 284 -20.86 -1.21 24.48
N ASP A 285 -20.74 -1.58 23.20
CA ASP A 285 -20.82 -2.97 22.75
C ASP A 285 -19.66 -3.79 23.28
N LEU A 286 -18.44 -3.26 23.21
CA LEU A 286 -17.24 -3.91 23.76
C LEU A 286 -17.36 -4.10 25.26
N ASN A 287 -17.82 -3.08 25.99
CA ASN A 287 -17.99 -3.16 27.44
C ASN A 287 -19.07 -4.18 27.83
N ASN A 288 -20.19 -4.22 27.11
CA ASN A 288 -21.24 -5.21 27.37
C ASN A 288 -20.74 -6.64 27.21
N VAL A 289 -19.98 -6.93 26.12
CA VAL A 289 -19.42 -8.26 25.88
C VAL A 289 -18.35 -8.59 26.91
N TYR A 290 -17.51 -7.62 27.30
CA TYR A 290 -16.51 -7.75 28.37
C TYR A 290 -17.14 -8.14 29.73
N GLN A 291 -18.31 -7.55 30.08
CA GLN A 291 -19.01 -7.84 31.32
C GLN A 291 -19.77 -9.16 31.30
N THR A 292 -20.23 -9.63 30.14
CA THR A 292 -21.15 -10.77 30.04
C THR A 292 -20.43 -12.08 29.63
N SER A 293 -19.25 -12.02 29.02
CA SER A 293 -18.53 -13.20 28.54
C SER A 293 -17.23 -13.41 29.32
N SER A 294 -17.09 -14.54 30.00
CA SER A 294 -15.86 -14.92 30.73
C SER A 294 -14.66 -15.01 29.81
N ASP A 295 -14.84 -15.52 28.59
CA ASP A 295 -13.77 -15.71 27.63
C ASP A 295 -13.27 -14.39 27.08
N VAL A 296 -14.19 -13.46 26.75
CA VAL A 296 -13.84 -12.12 26.31
C VAL A 296 -13.20 -11.34 27.44
N LYS A 297 -13.67 -11.50 28.68
CA LYS A 297 -13.02 -10.89 29.84
C LYS A 297 -11.57 -11.37 30.00
N LYS A 298 -11.34 -12.67 29.96
CA LYS A 298 -9.99 -13.25 30.02
C LYS A 298 -9.11 -12.72 28.87
N LEU A 299 -9.64 -12.71 27.65
CA LEU A 299 -8.95 -12.17 26.47
C LEU A 299 -8.53 -10.71 26.66
N MET A 300 -9.47 -9.87 27.10
CA MET A 300 -9.24 -8.45 27.31
C MET A 300 -8.25 -8.17 28.45
N ASP A 301 -8.39 -8.88 29.56
CA ASP A 301 -7.50 -8.71 30.72
C ASP A 301 -6.07 -9.12 30.36
N THR A 302 -5.88 -10.25 29.66
CA THR A 302 -4.58 -10.66 29.12
C THR A 302 -4.04 -9.65 28.10
N ALA A 303 -4.87 -9.19 27.17
CA ALA A 303 -4.46 -8.23 26.14
C ALA A 303 -4.04 -6.88 26.75
N LYS A 304 -4.65 -6.42 27.85
CA LYS A 304 -4.25 -5.21 28.57
C LYS A 304 -2.85 -5.31 29.17
N GLN A 305 -2.46 -6.48 29.66
CA GLN A 305 -1.11 -6.69 30.18
C GLN A 305 -0.04 -6.68 29.08
N LEU A 306 -0.43 -7.06 27.87
CA LEU A 306 0.46 -7.04 26.69
C LEU A 306 0.50 -5.68 25.99
N GLU A 307 -0.55 -4.87 26.14
CA GLU A 307 -0.63 -3.57 25.45
C GLU A 307 0.53 -2.65 25.86
N GLY A 308 1.22 -2.08 24.86
CA GLY A 308 2.39 -1.22 25.06
C GLY A 308 3.72 -1.98 25.26
N VAL A 309 3.71 -3.29 25.52
CA VAL A 309 4.93 -4.11 25.61
C VAL A 309 5.55 -4.23 24.21
N THR A 310 6.88 -4.27 24.17
CA THR A 310 7.62 -4.48 22.91
C THR A 310 7.32 -5.88 22.35
N ARG A 311 6.86 -5.89 21.11
CA ARG A 311 6.52 -7.11 20.37
C ARG A 311 7.68 -7.61 19.51
N HIS A 312 8.32 -6.72 18.80
CA HIS A 312 9.47 -6.99 17.96
C HIS A 312 10.32 -5.74 17.79
N LYS A 313 11.57 -5.95 17.40
CA LYS A 313 12.47 -4.90 16.96
C LYS A 313 12.60 -4.94 15.44
N SER A 314 12.84 -3.79 14.83
CA SER A 314 13.06 -3.64 13.39
C SER A 314 13.95 -2.43 13.11
N LEU A 315 14.42 -2.31 11.88
CA LEU A 315 15.09 -1.10 11.42
C LEU A 315 14.10 0.07 11.32
N HIS A 316 14.52 1.25 11.72
CA HIS A 316 13.79 2.47 11.40
C HIS A 316 13.75 2.67 9.89
N ALA A 317 12.56 2.97 9.35
CA ALA A 317 12.35 3.05 7.90
C ALA A 317 13.25 4.08 7.20
N ALA A 318 13.67 5.14 7.90
CA ALA A 318 14.44 6.25 7.34
C ALA A 318 15.72 6.59 8.12
N GLY A 319 15.72 6.39 9.44
CA GLY A 319 16.75 6.93 10.34
C GLY A 319 18.11 6.25 10.22
N VAL A 320 19.13 7.06 9.91
CA VAL A 320 20.54 6.67 9.92
C VAL A 320 21.29 7.67 10.81
N VAL A 321 22.19 7.18 11.65
CA VAL A 321 23.06 8.00 12.49
C VAL A 321 24.42 8.14 11.84
N ILE A 322 24.97 9.36 11.87
CA ILE A 322 26.35 9.65 11.49
C ILE A 322 27.00 10.40 12.64
N SER A 323 28.12 9.89 13.18
CA SER A 323 28.78 10.43 14.37
C SER A 323 30.22 10.87 14.07
N LYS A 324 30.73 11.77 14.93
CA LYS A 324 32.14 12.16 14.95
C LYS A 324 33.01 11.04 15.53
N GLU A 325 32.62 10.53 16.70
CA GLU A 325 33.29 9.43 17.38
C GLU A 325 32.75 8.08 16.89
N PRO A 326 33.50 6.97 17.04
CA PRO A 326 32.96 5.63 16.81
C PRO A 326 31.68 5.41 17.62
N LEU A 327 30.64 4.92 16.98
CA LEU A 327 29.30 4.79 17.59
C LEU A 327 29.28 3.86 18.82
N ASN A 328 30.13 2.83 18.85
CA ASN A 328 30.26 1.92 19.98
C ASN A 328 30.75 2.60 21.27
N ASP A 329 31.37 3.76 21.17
CA ASP A 329 31.80 4.57 22.33
C ASP A 329 30.66 5.42 22.89
N VAL A 330 29.55 5.56 22.15
CA VAL A 330 28.42 6.43 22.48
C VAL A 330 27.14 5.65 22.75
N VAL A 331 26.84 4.62 21.94
CA VAL A 331 25.61 3.82 22.03
C VAL A 331 25.91 2.35 21.81
N PRO A 332 25.17 1.42 22.47
CA PRO A 332 25.27 0.02 22.15
C PRO A 332 24.74 -0.26 20.73
N LEU A 333 25.40 -1.17 20.06
CA LEU A 333 25.12 -1.55 18.67
C LEU A 333 24.75 -3.04 18.56
N GLU A 334 24.01 -3.40 17.52
CA GLU A 334 23.77 -4.80 17.17
C GLU A 334 23.68 -4.97 15.64
N PHE A 335 23.82 -6.22 15.18
CA PHE A 335 23.61 -6.56 13.79
C PHE A 335 22.14 -6.83 13.49
N THR A 336 21.73 -6.53 12.27
CA THR A 336 20.37 -6.83 11.79
C THR A 336 20.15 -8.35 11.71
N SER A 337 18.90 -8.78 11.94
CA SER A 337 18.51 -10.18 11.80
C SER A 337 18.51 -10.61 10.33
N ARG A 338 18.60 -11.93 10.07
CA ARG A 338 18.47 -12.48 8.71
C ARG A 338 17.13 -12.04 8.07
N GLY A 339 17.21 -11.45 6.90
CA GLY A 339 16.04 -10.98 6.11
C GLY A 339 15.94 -9.48 5.94
N ASP A 340 16.42 -8.69 6.88
CA ASP A 340 16.74 -7.28 6.69
C ASP A 340 18.20 -7.21 6.24
N GLU A 341 18.67 -6.14 5.63
CA GLU A 341 20.03 -5.94 5.10
C GLU A 341 21.12 -6.71 5.90
N GLU A 342 21.45 -7.92 5.44
CA GLU A 342 22.27 -8.87 6.22
C GLU A 342 23.63 -8.27 6.56
N GLY A 343 23.90 -8.13 7.87
CA GLY A 343 25.15 -7.56 8.38
C GLY A 343 25.16 -6.04 8.53
N ALA A 344 24.04 -5.33 8.31
CA ALA A 344 23.94 -3.92 8.66
C ALA A 344 23.97 -3.75 10.19
N VAL A 345 24.56 -2.63 10.64
CA VAL A 345 24.66 -2.27 12.06
C VAL A 345 23.52 -1.35 12.42
N MET A 346 22.88 -1.59 13.58
CA MET A 346 21.86 -0.69 14.12
C MET A 346 22.13 -0.35 15.58
N THR A 347 21.65 0.82 15.99
CA THR A 347 21.70 1.23 17.40
C THR A 347 20.72 0.39 18.22
N GLN A 348 21.03 0.12 19.49
CA GLN A 348 20.07 -0.48 20.43
C GLN A 348 19.19 0.56 21.13
N TYR A 349 19.43 1.84 20.90
CA TYR A 349 18.57 2.95 21.34
C TYR A 349 17.71 3.44 20.18
N SER A 350 16.43 3.71 20.48
CA SER A 350 15.48 4.31 19.53
C SER A 350 15.82 5.78 19.27
N MET A 351 15.08 6.39 18.37
CA MET A 351 15.32 7.74 17.84
C MET A 351 15.46 8.82 18.93
N GLU A 352 14.59 8.82 19.95
CA GLU A 352 14.58 9.87 20.98
C GLU A 352 15.83 9.84 21.89
N PRO A 353 16.24 8.69 22.47
CA PRO A 353 17.50 8.60 23.20
C PRO A 353 18.74 8.92 22.34
N VAL A 354 18.76 8.47 21.08
CA VAL A 354 19.85 8.77 20.14
C VAL A 354 19.99 10.28 19.93
N ALA A 355 18.88 10.97 19.72
CA ALA A 355 18.87 12.43 19.57
C ALA A 355 19.25 13.15 20.87
N ALA A 356 18.83 12.65 22.04
CA ALA A 356 19.17 13.21 23.35
C ALA A 356 20.67 13.12 23.62
N LEU A 357 21.37 12.08 23.12
CA LEU A 357 22.82 11.95 23.19
C LEU A 357 23.58 12.87 22.22
N GLY A 358 22.89 13.71 21.48
CA GLY A 358 23.48 14.68 20.55
C GLY A 358 23.97 14.07 19.23
N LEU A 359 23.61 12.82 18.92
CA LEU A 359 23.96 12.18 17.67
C LEU A 359 23.16 12.75 16.51
N LEU A 360 23.81 12.92 15.36
CA LEU A 360 23.17 13.39 14.14
C LEU A 360 22.33 12.30 13.53
N LYS A 361 21.00 12.48 13.58
CA LYS A 361 20.04 11.68 12.84
C LYS A 361 19.86 12.25 11.43
N MET A 362 19.99 11.40 10.43
CA MET A 362 19.67 11.70 9.05
C MET A 362 18.45 10.85 8.64
N ASP A 363 17.42 11.48 8.10
CA ASP A 363 16.26 10.76 7.59
C ASP A 363 16.39 10.54 6.09
N PHE A 364 16.69 9.30 5.72
CA PHE A 364 16.80 8.82 4.33
C PHE A 364 15.58 7.96 3.99
N LEU A 365 14.51 8.59 3.54
CA LEU A 365 13.27 7.89 3.22
C LEU A 365 13.25 7.47 1.74
N GLY A 366 12.79 6.24 1.45
CA GLY A 366 12.50 5.79 0.10
C GLY A 366 11.13 6.31 -0.36
N LEU A 367 11.08 6.96 -1.53
CA LEU A 367 9.85 7.45 -2.14
C LEU A 367 9.68 6.88 -3.55
N VAL A 368 8.79 5.90 -3.70
CA VAL A 368 8.50 5.21 -4.98
C VAL A 368 8.18 6.19 -6.12
N ASN A 369 7.53 7.32 -5.82
CA ASN A 369 7.20 8.30 -6.85
C ASN A 369 8.44 8.93 -7.50
N LEU A 370 9.58 8.99 -6.80
CA LEU A 370 10.85 9.44 -7.40
C LEU A 370 11.39 8.40 -8.38
N THR A 371 11.24 7.11 -8.08
CA THR A 371 11.55 6.01 -9.01
C THR A 371 10.66 6.08 -10.25
N VAL A 372 9.36 6.34 -10.07
CA VAL A 372 8.42 6.55 -11.20
C VAL A 372 8.86 7.72 -12.07
N LEU A 373 9.28 8.85 -11.48
CA LEU A 373 9.76 10.02 -12.21
C LEU A 373 11.02 9.69 -13.00
N ASP A 374 12.00 9.02 -12.40
CA ASP A 374 13.25 8.61 -13.02
C ASP A 374 13.01 7.66 -14.22
N GLU A 375 12.26 6.57 -14.00
CA GLU A 375 11.91 5.63 -15.08
C GLU A 375 11.14 6.33 -16.21
N THR A 376 10.23 7.25 -15.89
CA THR A 376 9.47 8.01 -16.90
C THR A 376 10.41 8.87 -17.75
N LEU A 377 11.35 9.59 -17.15
CA LEU A 377 12.30 10.42 -17.88
C LEU A 377 13.24 9.57 -18.77
N LYS A 378 13.66 8.39 -18.30
CA LYS A 378 14.41 7.42 -19.10
C LYS A 378 13.61 6.93 -20.30
N LEU A 379 12.32 6.61 -20.14
CA LEU A 379 11.44 6.21 -21.23
C LEU A 379 11.18 7.35 -22.22
N ILE A 380 11.03 8.59 -21.74
CA ILE A 380 10.92 9.77 -22.62
C ILE A 380 12.17 9.96 -23.46
N LYS A 381 13.36 9.82 -22.85
CA LYS A 381 14.61 9.90 -23.57
C LYS A 381 14.73 8.79 -24.63
N LEU A 382 14.34 7.56 -24.27
CA LEU A 382 14.38 6.40 -25.17
C LEU A 382 13.41 6.56 -26.36
N ASN A 383 12.16 6.93 -26.08
CA ASN A 383 11.08 6.90 -27.07
C ASN A 383 11.00 8.17 -27.91
N HIS A 384 11.41 9.33 -27.34
CA HIS A 384 11.28 10.63 -27.99
C HIS A 384 12.64 11.32 -28.29
N GLY A 385 13.76 10.78 -27.75
CA GLY A 385 15.08 11.43 -27.87
C GLY A 385 15.20 12.73 -27.05
N ILE A 386 14.23 13.02 -26.16
CA ILE A 386 14.17 14.25 -25.37
C ILE A 386 14.89 14.03 -24.04
N ASN A 387 15.94 14.83 -23.78
CA ASN A 387 16.61 14.84 -22.48
C ASN A 387 15.95 15.85 -21.55
N LEU A 388 14.83 15.46 -20.97
CA LEU A 388 14.06 16.26 -20.02
C LEU A 388 14.63 16.08 -18.61
N THR A 389 14.76 17.19 -17.87
CA THR A 389 15.09 17.18 -16.44
C THR A 389 13.98 17.83 -15.64
N LEU A 390 13.77 17.43 -14.38
CA LEU A 390 12.69 17.96 -13.53
C LEU A 390 12.76 19.48 -13.39
N GLN A 391 13.97 20.04 -13.28
CA GLN A 391 14.22 21.49 -13.14
C GLN A 391 13.82 22.29 -14.41
N LYS A 392 13.71 21.64 -15.57
CA LYS A 392 13.28 22.26 -16.83
C LYS A 392 11.78 22.17 -17.09
N ILE A 393 11.04 21.50 -16.24
CA ILE A 393 9.59 21.39 -16.35
C ILE A 393 8.95 22.75 -16.03
N PRO A 394 8.18 23.34 -16.95
CA PRO A 394 7.53 24.62 -16.71
C PRO A 394 6.41 24.47 -15.69
N LEU A 395 6.36 25.36 -14.68
CA LEU A 395 5.39 25.29 -13.58
C LEU A 395 3.99 25.81 -13.95
N GLU A 396 3.80 26.33 -15.15
CA GLU A 396 2.54 26.93 -15.63
C GLU A 396 1.93 26.15 -16.81
N ASN A 397 2.13 24.82 -16.86
CA ASN A 397 1.62 24.01 -17.96
C ASN A 397 0.11 23.82 -17.86
N LYS A 398 -0.62 24.36 -18.84
CA LYS A 398 -2.09 24.32 -18.89
C LYS A 398 -2.64 22.88 -18.94
N MET A 399 -2.04 22.00 -19.75
CA MET A 399 -2.51 20.61 -19.88
C MET A 399 -2.48 19.88 -18.52
N THR A 400 -1.46 20.14 -17.71
CA THR A 400 -1.32 19.59 -16.36
C THR A 400 -2.48 20.05 -15.46
N PHE A 401 -2.74 21.33 -15.39
CA PHE A 401 -3.81 21.86 -14.55
C PHE A 401 -5.21 21.49 -15.08
N ASP A 402 -5.40 21.41 -16.37
CA ASP A 402 -6.65 20.94 -16.98
C ASP A 402 -6.90 19.46 -16.62
N MET A 403 -5.87 18.61 -16.66
CA MET A 403 -5.96 17.20 -16.24
C MET A 403 -6.33 17.10 -14.74
N LEU A 404 -5.65 17.83 -13.86
CA LEU A 404 -5.99 17.87 -12.43
C LEU A 404 -7.43 18.35 -12.20
N SER A 405 -7.87 19.41 -12.93
CA SER A 405 -9.23 19.96 -12.85
C SER A 405 -10.31 18.96 -13.28
N ARG A 406 -9.99 18.01 -14.14
CA ARG A 406 -10.87 16.88 -14.48
C ARG A 406 -10.89 15.77 -13.41
N GLY A 407 -9.96 15.82 -12.43
CA GLY A 407 -9.81 14.81 -11.38
C GLY A 407 -9.12 13.53 -11.88
N GLU A 408 -8.24 13.64 -12.84
CA GLU A 408 -7.49 12.52 -13.42
C GLU A 408 -6.21 12.29 -12.60
N THR A 409 -6.38 12.02 -11.31
CA THR A 409 -5.32 12.06 -10.28
C THR A 409 -4.73 10.69 -9.91
N VAL A 410 -5.16 9.59 -10.54
CA VAL A 410 -4.56 8.26 -10.32
C VAL A 410 -3.06 8.33 -10.61
N GLY A 411 -2.26 7.85 -9.66
CA GLY A 411 -0.80 7.90 -9.73
C GLY A 411 -0.18 9.29 -9.52
N VAL A 412 -0.96 10.35 -9.34
CA VAL A 412 -0.41 11.68 -9.02
C VAL A 412 -0.13 11.77 -7.53
N PHE A 413 1.14 11.99 -7.19
CA PHE A 413 1.60 12.02 -5.81
C PHE A 413 0.73 12.91 -4.92
N GLN A 414 0.35 12.44 -3.73
CA GLN A 414 -0.50 13.10 -2.73
C GLN A 414 -1.94 13.44 -3.18
N LEU A 415 -2.28 13.35 -4.48
CA LEU A 415 -3.58 13.81 -4.99
C LEU A 415 -4.56 12.69 -5.36
N GLU A 416 -4.18 11.42 -5.20
CA GLU A 416 -4.90 10.27 -5.75
C GLU A 416 -6.05 9.73 -4.88
N SER A 417 -6.14 10.12 -3.60
CA SER A 417 -7.25 9.66 -2.76
C SER A 417 -8.59 10.22 -3.26
N SER A 418 -9.67 9.45 -3.12
CA SER A 418 -11.01 9.84 -3.61
C SER A 418 -11.50 11.17 -3.06
N GLY A 419 -11.24 11.42 -1.77
CA GLY A 419 -11.56 12.69 -1.12
C GLY A 419 -10.77 13.86 -1.69
N MET A 420 -9.46 13.68 -1.88
CA MET A 420 -8.58 14.69 -2.48
C MET A 420 -8.99 14.97 -3.94
N THR A 421 -9.21 13.92 -4.73
CA THR A 421 -9.66 14.04 -6.12
C THR A 421 -10.93 14.88 -6.24
N ARG A 422 -11.91 14.68 -5.35
CA ARG A 422 -13.14 15.47 -5.32
C ARG A 422 -12.85 16.95 -5.11
N HIS A 423 -12.02 17.29 -4.13
CA HIS A 423 -11.68 18.68 -3.83
C HIS A 423 -10.82 19.33 -4.92
N ILE A 424 -9.91 18.60 -5.55
CA ILE A 424 -9.12 19.07 -6.70
C ILE A 424 -10.04 19.41 -7.89
N LYS A 425 -11.06 18.60 -8.15
CA LYS A 425 -12.07 18.91 -9.20
C LYS A 425 -12.87 20.18 -8.91
N GLU A 426 -13.21 20.41 -7.65
CA GLU A 426 -13.93 21.61 -7.21
C GLU A 426 -13.03 22.85 -7.21
N LEU A 427 -11.76 22.68 -6.80
CA LEU A 427 -10.75 23.72 -6.74
C LEU A 427 -10.35 24.22 -8.12
N LYS A 428 -10.22 23.32 -9.11
CA LYS A 428 -9.67 23.60 -10.44
C LYS A 428 -8.34 24.36 -10.32
N PRO A 429 -7.29 23.69 -9.83
CA PRO A 429 -6.01 24.33 -9.59
C PRO A 429 -5.47 24.98 -10.86
N SER A 430 -4.86 26.15 -10.72
CA SER A 430 -4.24 26.92 -11.79
C SER A 430 -2.78 27.26 -11.52
N THR A 431 -2.33 27.06 -10.30
CA THR A 431 -0.98 27.33 -9.85
C THR A 431 -0.45 26.21 -8.96
N LEU A 432 0.87 26.13 -8.80
CA LEU A 432 1.50 25.23 -7.82
C LEU A 432 1.07 25.57 -6.39
N GLY A 433 0.84 26.86 -6.10
CA GLY A 433 0.32 27.31 -4.80
C GLY A 433 -1.03 26.70 -4.44
N ASP A 434 -1.93 26.53 -5.40
CA ASP A 434 -3.22 25.86 -5.19
C ASP A 434 -3.04 24.39 -4.79
N VAL A 435 -2.11 23.70 -5.45
CA VAL A 435 -1.80 22.29 -5.15
C VAL A 435 -1.19 22.17 -3.75
N ALA A 436 -0.22 23.04 -3.43
CA ALA A 436 0.42 23.06 -2.11
C ALA A 436 -0.58 23.38 -0.99
N ALA A 437 -1.49 24.33 -1.22
CA ALA A 437 -2.53 24.67 -0.24
C ALA A 437 -3.49 23.49 -0.01
N MET A 438 -3.86 22.76 -1.06
CA MET A 438 -4.71 21.58 -0.92
C MET A 438 -4.04 20.46 -0.16
N ILE A 439 -2.74 20.20 -0.39
CA ILE A 439 -1.94 19.23 0.40
C ILE A 439 -1.93 19.65 1.89
N ALA A 440 -1.83 20.94 2.18
CA ALA A 440 -1.84 21.45 3.54
C ALA A 440 -3.22 21.33 4.22
N LEU A 441 -4.31 21.54 3.49
CA LEU A 441 -5.67 21.58 4.01
C LEU A 441 -6.31 20.19 4.14
N PHE A 442 -5.96 19.23 3.26
CA PHE A 442 -6.63 17.92 3.23
C PHE A 442 -6.11 16.99 4.33
N ARG A 443 -6.50 17.26 5.56
CA ARG A 443 -6.21 16.46 6.77
C ARG A 443 -7.21 16.79 7.88
N PRO A 444 -7.42 15.91 8.86
CA PRO A 444 -8.35 16.17 9.97
C PRO A 444 -8.09 17.52 10.66
N GLY A 445 -9.13 18.32 10.83
CA GLY A 445 -9.10 19.67 11.34
C GLY A 445 -9.16 20.72 10.23
N PRO A 446 -8.07 21.00 9.49
CA PRO A 446 -8.07 22.03 8.44
C PRO A 446 -9.02 21.76 7.29
N MET A 447 -9.48 20.52 7.11
CA MET A 447 -10.39 20.10 6.04
C MET A 447 -11.71 20.90 6.01
N ASP A 448 -12.15 21.38 7.17
CA ASP A 448 -13.37 22.20 7.29
C ASP A 448 -13.26 23.55 6.58
N HIS A 449 -12.04 24.02 6.32
CA HIS A 449 -11.77 25.28 5.64
C HIS A 449 -11.64 25.16 4.11
N ILE A 450 -11.61 23.92 3.55
CA ILE A 450 -11.46 23.70 2.10
C ILE A 450 -12.57 24.39 1.32
N GLY A 451 -13.82 24.28 1.77
CA GLY A 451 -14.95 24.96 1.11
C GLY A 451 -14.77 26.48 1.05
N THR A 452 -14.33 27.10 2.15
CA THR A 452 -14.06 28.56 2.21
C THR A 452 -12.92 28.96 1.27
N PHE A 453 -11.85 28.16 1.22
CA PHE A 453 -10.72 28.37 0.31
C PHE A 453 -11.16 28.32 -1.17
N ILE A 454 -11.93 27.29 -1.55
CA ILE A 454 -12.46 27.11 -2.92
C ILE A 454 -13.41 28.26 -3.29
N ASP A 455 -14.29 28.66 -2.39
CA ASP A 455 -15.24 29.77 -2.64
C ASP A 455 -14.52 31.11 -2.79
N GLY A 456 -13.47 31.34 -2.00
CA GLY A 456 -12.59 32.51 -2.12
C GLY A 456 -11.88 32.54 -3.47
N LYS A 457 -11.26 31.44 -3.89
CA LYS A 457 -10.59 31.30 -5.19
C LYS A 457 -11.50 31.59 -6.36
N HIS A 458 -12.74 31.11 -6.33
CA HIS A 458 -13.71 31.28 -7.41
C HIS A 458 -14.52 32.58 -7.30
N GLY A 459 -14.24 33.42 -6.31
CA GLY A 459 -14.99 34.66 -6.08
C GLY A 459 -16.47 34.45 -5.69
N ARG A 460 -16.84 33.22 -5.28
CA ARG A 460 -18.21 32.91 -4.83
C ARG A 460 -18.53 33.57 -3.50
N LYS A 461 -17.50 33.75 -2.64
CA LYS A 461 -17.55 34.47 -1.37
C LYS A 461 -16.53 35.59 -1.39
N LYS A 462 -16.96 36.80 -1.01
CA LYS A 462 -16.03 37.96 -0.90
C LYS A 462 -15.05 37.67 0.24
N VAL A 463 -13.77 37.74 -0.07
CA VAL A 463 -12.71 37.63 0.92
C VAL A 463 -12.75 38.85 1.81
N THR A 464 -12.72 38.67 3.12
CA THR A 464 -12.72 39.77 4.09
C THR A 464 -11.60 39.55 5.11
N TYR A 465 -10.88 40.61 5.39
CA TYR A 465 -9.79 40.57 6.37
C TYR A 465 -10.21 41.35 7.63
N ILE A 466 -9.76 40.91 8.80
CA ILE A 466 -10.01 41.60 10.08
C ILE A 466 -9.33 42.98 10.06
N HIS A 467 -8.16 43.04 9.39
CA HIS A 467 -7.41 44.27 9.23
C HIS A 467 -6.73 44.30 7.85
N PRO A 468 -6.58 45.47 7.18
CA PRO A 468 -5.95 45.55 5.85
C PRO A 468 -4.53 44.95 5.77
N ALA A 469 -3.73 45.06 6.84
CA ALA A 469 -2.38 44.44 6.87
C ALA A 469 -2.39 42.92 6.73
N MET A 470 -3.53 42.25 6.93
CA MET A 470 -3.65 40.82 6.72
C MET A 470 -3.81 40.43 5.23
N GLU A 471 -4.17 41.35 4.37
CA GLU A 471 -4.38 41.12 2.95
C GLU A 471 -3.09 40.59 2.31
N GLU A 472 -1.95 41.26 2.52
CA GLU A 472 -0.66 40.87 1.96
C GLU A 472 -0.21 39.48 2.44
N ILE A 473 -0.60 39.10 3.69
CA ILE A 473 -0.22 37.82 4.29
C ILE A 473 -1.14 36.67 3.83
N LEU A 474 -2.42 36.95 3.62
CA LEU A 474 -3.45 35.92 3.40
C LEU A 474 -4.04 35.95 1.98
N GLU A 475 -3.58 36.84 1.09
CA GLU A 475 -4.07 36.95 -0.28
C GLU A 475 -3.89 35.62 -1.05
N GLU A 476 -2.72 35.00 -0.93
CA GLU A 476 -2.40 33.73 -1.62
C GLU A 476 -3.29 32.56 -1.17
N THR A 477 -3.95 32.67 -0.02
CA THR A 477 -4.82 31.65 0.57
C THR A 477 -6.27 32.12 0.71
N TYR A 478 -6.64 33.17 -0.01
CA TYR A 478 -8.00 33.69 -0.07
C TYR A 478 -8.60 34.02 1.30
N GLY A 479 -7.75 34.54 2.22
CA GLY A 479 -8.15 34.94 3.57
C GLY A 479 -8.18 33.79 4.61
N VAL A 480 -7.86 32.57 4.21
CA VAL A 480 -7.76 31.42 5.12
C VAL A 480 -6.34 31.29 5.65
N ILE A 481 -6.17 31.10 6.96
CA ILE A 481 -4.88 30.75 7.54
C ILE A 481 -4.64 29.26 7.25
N VAL A 482 -3.67 28.98 6.39
CA VAL A 482 -3.27 27.62 5.98
C VAL A 482 -1.92 27.25 6.56
N TYR A 483 -0.98 28.22 6.56
CA TYR A 483 0.43 27.98 6.83
C TYR A 483 0.89 28.57 8.17
N GLN A 484 1.85 27.87 8.78
CA GLN A 484 2.53 28.36 10.00
C GLN A 484 3.23 29.68 9.74
N ASP A 485 3.84 29.83 8.58
CA ASP A 485 4.50 31.06 8.14
C ASP A 485 3.56 32.26 8.20
N GLN A 486 2.28 32.09 7.86
CA GLN A 486 1.29 33.17 7.95
C GLN A 486 1.05 33.60 9.40
N VAL A 487 1.02 32.65 10.34
CA VAL A 487 0.91 32.95 11.78
C VAL A 487 2.12 33.76 12.25
N LEU A 488 3.34 33.38 11.81
CA LEU A 488 4.58 34.13 12.14
C LEU A 488 4.54 35.57 11.63
N HIS A 489 4.11 35.74 10.35
CA HIS A 489 3.99 37.08 9.76
C HIS A 489 2.92 37.93 10.45
N ILE A 490 1.79 37.36 10.85
CA ILE A 490 0.74 38.05 11.60
C ILE A 490 1.30 38.48 12.96
N ALA A 491 2.00 37.61 13.70
CA ALA A 491 2.58 37.94 14.98
C ALA A 491 3.62 39.08 14.85
N ARG A 492 4.47 39.03 13.82
CA ARG A 492 5.45 40.12 13.54
C ARG A 492 4.76 41.43 13.20
N GLU A 493 3.76 41.41 12.36
CA GLU A 493 3.10 42.63 11.88
C GLU A 493 2.28 43.31 12.97
N PHE A 494 1.53 42.56 13.74
CA PHE A 494 0.63 43.11 14.77
C PHE A 494 1.28 43.32 16.11
N ALA A 495 2.14 42.41 16.57
CA ALA A 495 2.70 42.47 17.92
C ALA A 495 4.20 42.78 17.97
N GLY A 496 4.86 42.96 16.80
CA GLY A 496 6.26 43.34 16.72
C GLY A 496 7.27 42.24 17.04
N TYR A 497 6.86 40.96 17.04
CA TYR A 497 7.78 39.84 17.22
C TYR A 497 8.82 39.78 16.11
N SER A 498 10.05 39.34 16.46
CA SER A 498 10.94 38.77 15.44
C SER A 498 10.32 37.49 14.87
N LEU A 499 10.75 37.03 13.69
CA LEU A 499 10.27 35.74 13.14
C LEU A 499 10.72 34.57 14.04
N GLY A 500 11.87 34.69 14.68
CA GLY A 500 12.37 33.72 15.65
C GLY A 500 11.49 33.61 16.89
N GLU A 501 11.19 34.73 17.53
CA GLU A 501 10.26 34.78 18.67
C GLU A 501 8.88 34.25 18.28
N ALA A 502 8.35 34.64 17.12
CA ALA A 502 7.06 34.17 16.64
C ALA A 502 7.00 32.62 16.44
N ASP A 503 8.11 31.96 16.04
CA ASP A 503 8.19 30.52 15.96
C ASP A 503 8.15 29.85 17.34
N ILE A 504 8.80 30.42 18.33
CA ILE A 504 8.72 29.93 19.73
C ILE A 504 7.29 30.01 20.23
N VAL A 505 6.62 31.16 20.04
CA VAL A 505 5.21 31.36 20.41
C VAL A 505 4.31 30.34 19.71
N ARG A 506 4.47 30.16 18.43
CA ARG A 506 3.72 29.16 17.66
C ARG A 506 3.88 27.73 18.21
N LYS A 507 5.12 27.33 18.59
CA LYS A 507 5.35 26.02 19.22
C LYS A 507 4.65 25.89 20.57
N ALA A 508 4.72 26.93 21.41
CA ALA A 508 4.05 26.98 22.69
C ALA A 508 2.53 26.83 22.56
N MET A 509 1.94 27.59 21.63
CA MET A 509 0.51 27.49 21.27
C MET A 509 0.15 26.09 20.80
N GLY A 510 1.02 25.43 20.02
CA GLY A 510 0.80 24.07 19.52
C GLY A 510 0.75 23.01 20.63
N LYS A 511 1.47 23.19 21.74
CA LYS A 511 1.44 22.32 22.92
C LYS A 511 0.18 22.47 23.76
N LYS A 512 -0.61 23.55 23.56
CA LYS A 512 -1.86 23.86 24.26
C LYS A 512 -1.71 23.94 25.78
N ASP A 513 -0.54 24.43 26.26
CA ASP A 513 -0.31 24.70 27.67
C ASP A 513 -1.05 25.96 28.07
N PRO A 514 -2.00 25.89 29.02
CA PRO A 514 -2.85 27.06 29.37
C PRO A 514 -2.06 28.23 29.99
N GLU A 515 -0.98 27.95 30.74
CA GLU A 515 -0.18 28.98 31.41
C GLU A 515 0.64 29.74 30.36
N ILE A 516 1.34 29.03 29.51
CA ILE A 516 2.11 29.62 28.40
C ILE A 516 1.20 30.40 27.45
N MET A 517 0.01 29.87 27.17
CA MET A 517 -0.98 30.56 26.32
C MET A 517 -1.44 31.90 26.91
N ALA A 518 -1.67 31.97 28.22
CA ALA A 518 -2.08 33.20 28.88
C ALA A 518 -0.95 34.26 28.88
N GLU A 519 0.29 33.84 29.12
CA GLU A 519 1.45 34.69 29.02
C GLU A 519 1.64 35.28 27.62
N GLU A 520 1.62 34.40 26.60
CA GLU A 520 1.80 34.82 25.21
C GLU A 520 0.65 35.70 24.70
N LYS A 521 -0.59 35.48 25.15
CA LYS A 521 -1.72 36.37 24.84
C LYS A 521 -1.48 37.76 25.40
N THR A 522 -1.01 37.83 26.62
CA THR A 522 -0.69 39.11 27.28
C THR A 522 0.45 39.85 26.56
N LYS A 523 1.51 39.11 26.20
CA LYS A 523 2.66 39.66 25.46
C LYS A 523 2.23 40.16 24.08
N PHE A 524 1.41 39.37 23.35
CA PHE A 524 0.89 39.73 22.03
C PHE A 524 0.03 41.01 22.08
N ILE A 525 -0.86 41.12 23.08
CA ILE A 525 -1.70 42.29 23.26
C ILE A 525 -0.86 43.52 23.55
N THR A 526 0.12 43.40 24.47
CA THR A 526 1.04 44.50 24.84
C THR A 526 1.81 44.98 23.60
N GLY A 527 2.45 44.08 22.88
CA GLY A 527 3.17 44.42 21.65
C GLY A 527 2.29 45.04 20.56
N SER A 528 1.02 44.60 20.47
CA SER A 528 0.05 45.19 19.55
C SER A 528 -0.34 46.64 19.94
N LEU A 529 -0.47 46.90 21.23
CA LEU A 529 -0.71 48.26 21.74
C LEU A 529 0.49 49.19 21.45
N ASP A 530 1.72 48.71 21.64
CA ASP A 530 2.95 49.42 21.32
C ASP A 530 3.07 49.79 19.85
N LYS A 531 2.51 48.97 18.98
CA LYS A 531 2.39 49.20 17.54
C LYS A 531 1.23 50.14 17.15
N GLY A 532 0.44 50.59 18.13
CA GLY A 532 -0.66 51.54 17.92
C GLY A 532 -2.01 50.87 17.54
N HIS A 533 -2.12 49.57 17.69
CA HIS A 533 -3.39 48.87 17.51
C HIS A 533 -4.27 48.95 18.73
N SER A 534 -5.60 48.88 18.59
CA SER A 534 -6.51 48.82 19.73
C SER A 534 -6.49 47.44 20.41
N GLU A 535 -6.70 47.39 21.73
CA GLU A 535 -6.79 46.15 22.49
C GLU A 535 -7.84 45.17 21.88
N SER A 536 -9.00 45.72 21.50
CA SER A 536 -10.08 44.92 20.86
C SER A 536 -9.63 44.26 19.56
N LEU A 537 -8.78 44.93 18.74
CA LEU A 537 -8.21 44.34 17.55
C LEU A 537 -7.17 43.28 17.91
N ALA A 538 -6.27 43.57 18.84
CA ALA A 538 -5.26 42.64 19.29
C ALA A 538 -5.84 41.30 19.79
N VAL A 539 -6.87 41.37 20.62
CA VAL A 539 -7.62 40.18 21.10
C VAL A 539 -8.22 39.42 19.94
N LYS A 540 -8.92 40.09 19.02
CA LYS A 540 -9.53 39.43 17.83
C LYS A 540 -8.50 38.74 16.93
N VAL A 541 -7.34 39.35 16.74
CA VAL A 541 -6.26 38.77 15.94
C VAL A 541 -5.65 37.57 16.64
N PHE A 542 -5.41 37.66 17.95
CA PHE A 542 -4.91 36.53 18.73
C PHE A 542 -5.90 35.35 18.71
N ASP A 543 -7.16 35.60 19.00
CA ASP A 543 -8.21 34.58 18.98
C ASP A 543 -8.41 33.95 17.58
N LEU A 544 -8.05 34.69 16.50
CA LEU A 544 -8.03 34.15 15.14
C LEU A 544 -6.85 33.20 14.92
N ILE A 545 -5.63 33.52 15.41
CA ILE A 545 -4.43 32.72 15.16
C ILE A 545 -4.29 31.53 16.11
N GLU A 546 -4.84 31.63 17.32
CA GLU A 546 -4.72 30.61 18.37
C GLU A 546 -5.13 29.19 17.91
N PRO A 547 -6.32 28.95 17.30
CA PRO A 547 -6.71 27.63 16.82
C PRO A 547 -5.76 27.11 15.74
N PHE A 548 -5.27 28.01 14.87
CA PHE A 548 -4.44 27.64 13.73
C PHE A 548 -2.99 27.36 14.11
N ALA A 549 -2.49 27.85 15.23
CA ALA A 549 -1.12 27.56 15.69
C ALA A 549 -0.88 26.05 15.87
N GLY A 550 -1.92 25.29 16.26
CA GLY A 550 -1.88 23.82 16.34
C GLY A 550 -2.24 23.09 15.05
N TYR A 551 -2.92 23.76 14.09
CA TYR A 551 -3.41 23.14 12.85
C TYR A 551 -2.70 23.63 11.59
N ALA A 552 -2.10 24.81 11.58
CA ALA A 552 -1.42 25.34 10.42
C ALA A 552 -0.28 24.41 9.95
N PHE A 553 -0.06 24.38 8.65
CA PHE A 553 0.90 23.47 8.02
C PHE A 553 2.23 24.16 7.73
N ASN A 554 3.30 23.39 7.66
CA ASN A 554 4.60 23.86 7.20
C ASN A 554 4.53 24.17 5.71
N LYS A 555 4.62 25.47 5.32
CA LYS A 555 4.54 25.92 3.93
C LYS A 555 5.64 25.31 3.08
N ALA A 556 6.88 25.32 3.57
CA ALA A 556 8.02 24.76 2.87
C ALA A 556 7.82 23.27 2.52
N HIS A 557 7.28 22.48 3.47
CA HIS A 557 6.93 21.08 3.22
C HIS A 557 5.87 20.94 2.13
N SER A 558 4.79 21.71 2.19
CA SER A 558 3.72 21.61 1.19
C SER A 558 4.13 22.07 -0.20
N VAL A 559 5.03 23.06 -0.29
CA VAL A 559 5.60 23.51 -1.58
C VAL A 559 6.51 22.41 -2.15
N SER A 560 7.41 21.84 -1.35
CA SER A 560 8.30 20.76 -1.78
C SER A 560 7.50 19.55 -2.30
N TYR A 561 6.50 19.09 -1.54
CA TYR A 561 5.63 17.98 -1.94
C TYR A 561 4.70 18.38 -3.10
N GLY A 562 4.26 19.61 -3.15
CA GLY A 562 3.54 20.19 -4.28
C GLY A 562 4.34 20.12 -5.59
N MET A 563 5.67 20.33 -5.52
CA MET A 563 6.55 20.17 -6.68
C MET A 563 6.55 18.72 -7.18
N VAL A 564 6.69 17.75 -6.30
CA VAL A 564 6.63 16.32 -6.68
C VAL A 564 5.26 15.98 -7.26
N SER A 565 4.18 16.46 -6.64
CA SER A 565 2.81 16.29 -7.17
C SER A 565 2.68 16.88 -8.57
N TYR A 566 3.23 18.05 -8.78
CA TYR A 566 3.19 18.72 -10.07
C TYR A 566 4.02 18.00 -11.14
N TRP A 567 5.24 17.53 -10.80
CA TRP A 567 6.07 16.77 -11.72
C TRP A 567 5.38 15.47 -12.16
N THR A 568 4.80 14.73 -11.20
CA THR A 568 4.03 13.52 -11.52
C THR A 568 2.81 13.84 -12.41
N ALA A 569 2.10 14.92 -12.12
CA ALA A 569 0.97 15.38 -12.93
C ALA A 569 1.41 15.84 -14.33
N TYR A 570 2.51 16.56 -14.43
CA TYR A 570 3.05 17.04 -15.70
C TYR A 570 3.45 15.89 -16.62
N LEU A 571 4.21 14.94 -16.10
CA LEU A 571 4.64 13.77 -16.88
C LEU A 571 3.44 12.93 -17.33
N LYS A 572 2.47 12.72 -16.44
CA LYS A 572 1.22 12.03 -16.79
C LYS A 572 0.43 12.75 -17.87
N ALA A 573 0.32 14.08 -17.80
CA ALA A 573 -0.46 14.87 -18.76
C ALA A 573 0.20 14.95 -20.15
N ASN A 574 1.54 15.06 -20.19
CA ASN A 574 2.27 15.30 -21.43
C ASN A 574 2.89 14.02 -22.04
N TYR A 575 3.17 12.99 -21.22
CA TYR A 575 3.77 11.70 -21.61
C TYR A 575 3.03 10.54 -20.97
N PRO A 576 1.73 10.37 -21.23
CA PRO A 576 0.87 9.47 -20.45
C PRO A 576 1.27 7.99 -20.55
N ALA A 577 1.72 7.51 -21.71
CA ALA A 577 2.12 6.10 -21.87
C ALA A 577 3.40 5.80 -21.08
N GLU A 578 4.40 6.67 -21.16
CA GLU A 578 5.67 6.54 -20.43
C GLU A 578 5.45 6.60 -18.92
N TYR A 579 4.61 7.56 -18.48
CA TYR A 579 4.29 7.71 -17.07
C TYR A 579 3.54 6.50 -16.51
N MET A 580 2.51 6.03 -17.21
CA MET A 580 1.70 4.89 -16.73
C MET A 580 2.48 3.58 -16.77
N ALA A 581 3.34 3.36 -17.76
CA ALA A 581 4.22 2.19 -17.79
C ALA A 581 5.19 2.20 -16.59
N SER A 582 5.83 3.33 -16.31
CA SER A 582 6.73 3.51 -15.16
C SER A 582 5.98 3.33 -13.83
N PHE A 583 4.77 3.89 -13.73
CA PHE A 583 3.93 3.72 -12.54
C PHE A 583 3.57 2.25 -12.31
N MET A 584 3.09 1.55 -13.34
CA MET A 584 2.78 0.12 -13.23
C MET A 584 4.00 -0.72 -12.90
N ASN A 585 5.18 -0.38 -13.41
CA ASN A 585 6.45 -1.04 -13.09
C ASN A 585 6.83 -0.90 -11.62
N SER A 586 6.65 0.29 -11.06
CA SER A 586 6.97 0.58 -9.65
C SER A 586 5.96 -0.01 -8.65
N TYR A 587 4.78 -0.42 -9.12
CA TYR A 587 3.70 -0.96 -8.30
C TYR A 587 3.24 -2.36 -8.74
N MET A 588 4.10 -3.14 -9.40
CA MET A 588 3.75 -4.48 -9.90
C MET A 588 3.23 -5.44 -8.83
N ASP A 589 3.73 -5.32 -7.60
CA ASP A 589 3.36 -6.12 -6.44
C ASP A 589 2.08 -5.62 -5.72
N LYS A 590 1.57 -4.44 -6.08
CA LYS A 590 0.40 -3.80 -5.46
C LYS A 590 -0.81 -3.90 -6.38
N LYS A 591 -1.53 -5.03 -6.26
CA LYS A 591 -2.68 -5.37 -7.12
C LYS A 591 -3.68 -4.22 -7.28
N ASP A 592 -4.08 -3.57 -6.18
CA ASP A 592 -5.08 -2.49 -6.23
C ASP A 592 -4.60 -1.27 -7.02
N ARG A 593 -3.29 -0.93 -6.88
CA ARG A 593 -2.66 0.14 -7.64
C ARG A 593 -2.61 -0.17 -9.12
N LEU A 594 -2.29 -1.41 -9.46
CA LEU A 594 -2.19 -1.89 -10.83
C LEU A 594 -3.58 -1.84 -11.52
N ILE A 595 -4.62 -2.32 -10.83
CA ILE A 595 -5.99 -2.26 -11.32
C ILE A 595 -6.41 -0.80 -11.61
N ALA A 596 -6.16 0.10 -10.66
CA ALA A 596 -6.47 1.52 -10.82
C ALA A 596 -5.71 2.15 -12.00
N ALA A 597 -4.43 1.78 -12.20
CA ALA A 597 -3.61 2.25 -13.30
C ALA A 597 -4.15 1.78 -14.65
N VAL A 598 -4.53 0.51 -14.77
CA VAL A 598 -5.10 -0.03 -16.02
C VAL A 598 -6.44 0.62 -16.36
N ALA A 599 -7.29 0.85 -15.34
CA ALA A 599 -8.54 1.58 -15.52
C ALA A 599 -8.29 3.00 -16.05
N ASP A 600 -7.28 3.67 -15.53
CA ASP A 600 -6.92 5.02 -15.94
C ASP A 600 -6.29 5.06 -17.35
N CYS A 601 -5.44 4.08 -17.70
CA CYS A 601 -4.93 3.91 -19.07
C CYS A 601 -6.07 3.80 -20.08
N ARG A 602 -7.06 2.92 -19.82
CA ARG A 602 -8.24 2.79 -20.68
C ARG A 602 -9.02 4.10 -20.84
N ARG A 603 -9.20 4.85 -19.74
CA ARG A 603 -9.83 6.16 -19.75
C ARG A 603 -9.05 7.18 -20.62
N MET A 604 -7.72 7.11 -20.61
CA MET A 604 -6.84 7.96 -21.43
C MET A 604 -6.70 7.47 -22.88
N GLY A 605 -7.32 6.36 -23.26
CA GLY A 605 -7.22 5.77 -24.58
C GLY A 605 -5.91 5.02 -24.83
N ILE A 606 -5.19 4.61 -23.76
CA ILE A 606 -3.99 3.81 -23.84
C ILE A 606 -4.41 2.34 -23.72
N GLU A 607 -4.16 1.57 -24.76
CA GLU A 607 -4.44 0.15 -24.79
C GLU A 607 -3.45 -0.63 -23.91
N ILE A 608 -3.95 -1.57 -23.11
CA ILE A 608 -3.14 -2.53 -22.37
C ILE A 608 -3.19 -3.85 -23.12
N LEU A 609 -2.03 -4.26 -23.62
CA LEU A 609 -1.87 -5.50 -24.38
C LEU A 609 -1.68 -6.69 -23.43
N ALA A 610 -2.30 -7.81 -23.74
CA ALA A 610 -2.19 -9.05 -22.97
C ALA A 610 -0.72 -9.52 -22.85
N PRO A 611 -0.36 -10.23 -21.76
CA PRO A 611 0.96 -10.82 -21.68
C PRO A 611 1.16 -11.84 -22.80
N ASP A 612 2.38 -11.90 -23.33
CA ASP A 612 2.76 -12.77 -24.44
C ASP A 612 4.20 -13.26 -24.21
N ILE A 613 4.42 -14.54 -24.17
CA ILE A 613 5.74 -15.13 -23.88
C ILE A 613 6.80 -14.68 -24.87
N ASN A 614 6.41 -14.42 -26.11
CA ASN A 614 7.32 -13.99 -27.19
C ASN A 614 7.56 -12.48 -27.22
N ARG A 615 6.72 -11.66 -26.56
CA ARG A 615 6.78 -10.20 -26.66
C ARG A 615 6.96 -9.50 -25.34
N SER A 616 6.35 -10.03 -24.25
CA SER A 616 6.44 -9.42 -22.92
C SER A 616 7.82 -9.59 -22.32
N TYR A 617 8.31 -8.53 -21.68
CA TYR A 617 9.44 -8.57 -20.77
C TYR A 617 9.02 -8.78 -19.32
N SER A 618 9.97 -8.80 -18.41
CA SER A 618 9.67 -8.88 -16.97
C SER A 618 8.79 -7.72 -16.52
N LYS A 619 9.11 -6.48 -16.96
CA LYS A 619 8.38 -5.24 -16.68
C LYS A 619 7.39 -4.91 -17.80
N PHE A 620 6.47 -3.96 -17.53
CA PHE A 620 5.61 -3.36 -18.55
C PHE A 620 6.45 -2.58 -19.56
N THR A 621 6.15 -2.75 -20.85
CA THR A 621 6.85 -2.08 -21.95
C THR A 621 5.89 -1.35 -22.86
N ILE A 622 6.37 -0.33 -23.55
CA ILE A 622 5.58 0.44 -24.49
C ILE A 622 5.80 -0.11 -25.89
N GLU A 623 4.71 -0.41 -26.60
CA GLU A 623 4.71 -0.86 -27.97
C GLU A 623 3.78 0.01 -28.82
N GLU A 624 3.87 -0.09 -30.14
CA GLU A 624 2.85 0.42 -31.05
C GLU A 624 1.81 -0.68 -31.32
N ASN A 625 0.53 -0.34 -31.19
CA ASN A 625 -0.54 -1.24 -31.55
C ASN A 625 -0.77 -1.25 -33.09
N GLN A 626 -1.75 -2.04 -33.55
CA GLN A 626 -2.07 -2.15 -34.97
C GLN A 626 -2.48 -0.83 -35.64
N GLU A 627 -2.90 0.16 -34.86
CA GLU A 627 -3.27 1.51 -35.33
C GLU A 627 -2.11 2.51 -35.19
N SER A 628 -0.88 2.05 -34.96
CA SER A 628 0.32 2.87 -34.71
C SER A 628 0.17 3.84 -33.53
N ARG A 629 -0.68 3.47 -32.55
CA ARG A 629 -0.81 4.21 -31.28
C ARG A 629 0.03 3.53 -30.21
N LYS A 630 0.52 4.32 -29.26
CA LYS A 630 1.23 3.74 -28.09
C LYS A 630 0.29 2.89 -27.25
N ALA A 631 0.71 1.69 -26.96
CA ALA A 631 0.06 0.73 -26.08
C ALA A 631 1.07 0.21 -25.05
N ILE A 632 0.58 -0.33 -23.95
CA ILE A 632 1.45 -0.87 -22.89
C ILE A 632 1.26 -2.37 -22.84
N ARG A 633 2.33 -3.14 -23.06
CA ARG A 633 2.37 -4.59 -22.93
C ARG A 633 2.47 -5.00 -21.47
N PHE A 634 1.65 -5.95 -21.03
CA PHE A 634 1.67 -6.47 -19.67
C PHE A 634 2.97 -7.20 -19.37
N GLY A 635 3.62 -6.85 -18.24
CA GLY A 635 4.87 -7.46 -17.81
C GLY A 635 4.66 -8.85 -17.19
N LEU A 636 5.52 -9.80 -17.50
CA LEU A 636 5.39 -11.19 -17.01
C LEU A 636 5.56 -11.28 -15.48
N ALA A 637 6.43 -10.46 -14.88
CA ALA A 637 6.64 -10.48 -13.43
C ALA A 637 5.47 -9.88 -12.63
N ALA A 638 4.54 -9.17 -13.28
CA ALA A 638 3.32 -8.70 -12.64
C ALA A 638 2.24 -9.80 -12.51
N ILE A 639 2.45 -10.98 -13.11
CA ILE A 639 1.60 -12.15 -12.98
C ILE A 639 1.91 -12.83 -11.65
N LYS A 640 0.88 -13.16 -10.88
CA LYS A 640 1.02 -13.84 -9.58
C LYS A 640 1.87 -15.11 -9.69
N ASN A 641 2.75 -15.32 -8.74
CA ASN A 641 3.71 -16.46 -8.66
C ASN A 641 4.83 -16.43 -9.72
N ILE A 642 5.03 -15.34 -10.45
CA ILE A 642 6.13 -15.18 -11.39
C ILE A 642 7.14 -14.19 -10.80
N GLY A 643 8.35 -14.67 -10.52
CA GLY A 643 9.45 -13.82 -10.06
C GLY A 643 10.30 -13.29 -11.20
N SER A 644 10.76 -12.03 -11.11
CA SER A 644 11.63 -11.43 -12.13
C SER A 644 12.92 -12.21 -12.34
N GLU A 645 13.48 -12.77 -11.26
CA GLU A 645 14.73 -13.55 -11.32
C GLU A 645 14.54 -14.85 -12.10
N ALA A 646 13.37 -15.53 -11.93
CA ALA A 646 13.05 -16.76 -12.66
C ALA A 646 12.85 -16.54 -14.17
N LEU A 647 12.56 -15.29 -14.57
CA LEU A 647 12.39 -14.94 -15.98
C LEU A 647 13.70 -14.57 -16.67
N ARG A 648 14.78 -14.30 -15.91
CA ARG A 648 16.01 -13.70 -16.47
C ARG A 648 16.61 -14.58 -17.57
N SER A 649 16.94 -15.83 -17.27
CA SER A 649 17.57 -16.75 -18.23
C SER A 649 16.72 -16.95 -19.49
N PHE A 650 15.39 -17.06 -19.31
CA PHE A 650 14.44 -17.14 -20.41
C PHE A 650 14.49 -15.88 -21.31
N LEU A 651 14.43 -14.69 -20.72
CA LEU A 651 14.44 -13.44 -21.48
C LEU A 651 15.75 -13.21 -22.20
N ASP A 652 16.89 -13.50 -21.56
CA ASP A 652 18.21 -13.44 -22.17
C ASP A 652 18.32 -14.40 -23.35
N SER A 653 17.79 -15.62 -23.22
CA SER A 653 17.75 -16.61 -24.28
C SER A 653 16.86 -16.17 -25.44
N ARG A 654 15.68 -15.62 -25.16
CA ARG A 654 14.77 -15.10 -26.17
C ARG A 654 15.36 -13.94 -26.96
N ASP A 655 16.08 -13.04 -26.28
CA ASP A 655 16.73 -11.87 -26.92
C ASP A 655 17.86 -12.31 -27.85
N GLN A 656 18.48 -13.48 -27.61
CA GLN A 656 19.50 -14.06 -28.48
C GLN A 656 18.90 -14.88 -29.64
N ASN A 657 17.87 -15.68 -29.38
CA ASN A 657 17.33 -16.67 -30.33
C ASN A 657 16.10 -16.17 -31.10
N GLY A 658 15.50 -15.05 -30.66
CA GLY A 658 14.28 -14.52 -31.21
C GLY A 658 13.01 -15.20 -30.66
N PRO A 659 11.83 -14.88 -31.22
CA PRO A 659 10.56 -15.44 -30.78
C PRO A 659 10.44 -16.92 -31.14
N TYR A 660 9.82 -17.70 -30.27
CA TYR A 660 9.62 -19.13 -30.42
C TYR A 660 8.32 -19.43 -31.17
N GLU A 661 8.41 -20.28 -32.22
CA GLU A 661 7.31 -20.66 -33.09
C GLU A 661 6.47 -21.82 -32.55
N SER A 662 7.04 -22.65 -31.66
CA SER A 662 6.38 -23.77 -31.01
C SER A 662 6.80 -23.98 -29.58
N LEU A 663 6.03 -24.81 -28.83
CA LEU A 663 6.37 -25.16 -27.44
C LEU A 663 7.68 -25.93 -27.34
N GLU A 664 7.93 -26.81 -28.28
CA GLU A 664 9.15 -27.61 -28.34
C GLU A 664 10.37 -26.68 -28.47
N LYS A 665 10.26 -25.70 -29.37
CA LYS A 665 11.33 -24.72 -29.58
C LYS A 665 11.55 -23.85 -28.37
N LEU A 666 10.48 -23.47 -27.70
CA LEU A 666 10.54 -22.76 -26.41
C LEU A 666 11.25 -23.62 -25.34
N CYS A 667 10.90 -24.90 -25.20
CA CYS A 667 11.54 -25.78 -24.23
C CYS A 667 13.02 -26.05 -24.56
N HIS A 668 13.33 -26.19 -25.84
CA HIS A 668 14.70 -26.49 -26.29
C HIS A 668 15.63 -25.27 -26.21
N ASP A 669 15.19 -24.10 -26.72
CA ASP A 669 16.05 -22.92 -26.87
C ASP A 669 15.78 -21.85 -25.79
N GLY A 670 14.62 -21.92 -25.12
CA GLY A 670 14.09 -20.82 -24.30
C GLY A 670 14.61 -20.73 -22.88
N ASP A 671 15.37 -21.72 -22.39
CA ASP A 671 15.85 -21.78 -21.00
C ASP A 671 14.81 -21.45 -19.92
N ILE A 672 13.67 -22.11 -20.00
CA ILE A 672 12.56 -21.97 -19.02
C ILE A 672 12.69 -22.91 -17.83
N SER A 673 13.82 -23.58 -17.65
CA SER A 673 14.06 -24.54 -16.55
C SER A 673 13.98 -23.91 -15.14
N SER A 674 14.23 -22.62 -15.03
CA SER A 674 14.07 -21.83 -13.78
C SER A 674 12.61 -21.57 -13.40
N LEU A 675 11.67 -21.77 -14.35
CA LEU A 675 10.25 -21.65 -14.11
C LEU A 675 9.70 -22.96 -13.57
N ASN A 676 9.29 -23.00 -12.32
CA ASN A 676 8.65 -24.17 -11.77
C ASN A 676 7.27 -24.41 -12.43
N ARG A 677 6.71 -25.62 -12.26
CA ARG A 677 5.40 -26.00 -12.80
C ARG A 677 4.31 -24.97 -12.52
N LYS A 678 4.25 -24.44 -11.29
CA LYS A 678 3.24 -23.45 -10.90
C LYS A 678 3.36 -22.14 -11.68
N ALA A 679 4.59 -21.72 -11.96
CA ALA A 679 4.85 -20.54 -12.79
C ALA A 679 4.39 -20.78 -14.24
N ILE A 680 4.68 -21.96 -14.83
CA ILE A 680 4.21 -22.34 -16.17
C ILE A 680 2.69 -22.33 -16.22
N GLU A 681 2.01 -22.96 -15.27
CA GLU A 681 0.55 -22.93 -15.16
C GLU A 681 -0.02 -21.51 -15.10
N CYS A 682 0.61 -20.62 -14.30
CA CYS A 682 0.21 -19.22 -14.20
C CYS A 682 0.42 -18.45 -15.53
N LEU A 683 1.51 -18.70 -16.24
CA LEU A 683 1.75 -18.12 -17.56
C LEU A 683 0.70 -18.59 -18.59
N VAL A 684 0.36 -19.88 -18.59
CA VAL A 684 -0.70 -20.42 -19.46
C VAL A 684 -2.05 -19.79 -19.11
N MET A 685 -2.46 -19.80 -17.85
CA MET A 685 -3.75 -19.25 -17.41
C MET A 685 -3.87 -17.75 -17.66
N SER A 686 -2.78 -16.97 -17.56
CA SER A 686 -2.76 -15.55 -17.86
C SER A 686 -2.91 -15.22 -19.35
N GLY A 687 -2.75 -16.22 -20.23
CA GLY A 687 -2.78 -16.04 -21.68
C GLY A 687 -1.42 -15.80 -22.33
N SER A 688 -0.33 -15.86 -21.55
CA SER A 688 1.03 -15.63 -22.08
C SER A 688 1.42 -16.65 -23.15
N PHE A 689 0.81 -17.82 -23.15
CA PHE A 689 1.05 -18.93 -24.08
C PHE A 689 -0.03 -19.08 -25.18
N ASP A 690 -0.96 -18.14 -25.31
CA ASP A 690 -2.10 -18.20 -26.24
C ASP A 690 -1.66 -18.37 -27.72
N SER A 691 -0.42 -17.97 -28.05
CA SER A 691 0.16 -18.17 -29.37
C SER A 691 0.44 -19.65 -29.71
N PHE A 692 0.53 -20.52 -28.73
CA PHE A 692 0.83 -21.95 -28.93
C PHE A 692 -0.43 -22.84 -28.92
N GLY A 693 -1.51 -22.42 -28.30
CA GLY A 693 -2.75 -23.18 -28.24
C GLY A 693 -3.76 -22.72 -27.21
N ASP A 694 -4.83 -23.54 -27.06
CA ASP A 694 -5.86 -23.25 -26.06
C ASP A 694 -5.36 -23.49 -24.62
N ARG A 695 -5.74 -22.60 -23.69
CA ARG A 695 -5.22 -22.60 -22.32
C ARG A 695 -5.50 -23.91 -21.57
N THR A 696 -6.69 -24.52 -21.75
CA THR A 696 -7.01 -25.79 -21.09
C THR A 696 -6.13 -26.92 -21.62
N GLY A 697 -5.94 -27.02 -22.94
CA GLY A 697 -5.06 -28.01 -23.53
C GLY A 697 -3.59 -27.83 -23.11
N LEU A 698 -3.12 -26.57 -23.00
CA LEU A 698 -1.79 -26.25 -22.53
C LEU A 698 -1.59 -26.60 -21.05
N LEU A 699 -2.61 -26.44 -20.22
CA LEU A 699 -2.56 -26.85 -18.80
C LEU A 699 -2.44 -28.36 -18.64
N GLU A 700 -3.12 -29.14 -19.48
CA GLU A 700 -3.04 -30.61 -19.46
C GLU A 700 -1.63 -31.12 -19.80
N VAL A 701 -0.85 -30.36 -20.57
CA VAL A 701 0.52 -30.71 -20.94
C VAL A 701 1.58 -29.96 -20.13
N SER A 702 1.22 -29.19 -19.12
CA SER A 702 2.15 -28.36 -18.32
C SER A 702 3.26 -29.16 -17.64
N ASP A 703 2.98 -30.39 -17.18
CA ASP A 703 3.96 -31.32 -16.62
C ASP A 703 5.01 -31.71 -17.66
N ARG A 704 4.58 -31.95 -18.87
CA ARG A 704 5.47 -32.33 -19.97
C ARG A 704 6.33 -31.16 -20.41
N ILE A 705 5.78 -29.94 -20.46
CA ILE A 705 6.53 -28.72 -20.73
C ILE A 705 7.64 -28.55 -19.69
N SER A 706 7.30 -28.67 -18.40
CA SER A 706 8.28 -28.55 -17.31
C SER A 706 9.36 -29.64 -17.37
N ALA A 707 8.98 -30.89 -17.60
CA ALA A 707 9.91 -32.01 -17.70
C ALA A 707 10.87 -31.84 -18.90
N LEU A 708 10.34 -31.52 -20.07
CA LEU A 708 11.16 -31.33 -21.27
C LEU A 708 12.17 -30.16 -21.08
N ALA A 709 11.72 -29.03 -20.53
CA ALA A 709 12.58 -27.88 -20.24
C ALA A 709 13.69 -28.23 -19.26
N GLN A 710 13.41 -29.07 -18.26
CA GLN A 710 14.40 -29.50 -17.27
C GLN A 710 15.42 -30.49 -17.91
N ASP A 711 14.96 -31.41 -18.75
CA ASP A 711 15.81 -32.35 -19.45
C ASP A 711 16.77 -31.65 -20.42
N GLU A 712 16.28 -30.65 -21.16
CA GLU A 712 17.09 -29.83 -22.05
C GLU A 712 18.14 -28.98 -21.29
N ALA A 713 17.75 -28.42 -20.14
CA ALA A 713 18.67 -27.71 -19.26
C ALA A 713 19.76 -28.63 -18.71
N ASN A 714 19.42 -29.86 -18.33
CA ASN A 714 20.39 -30.88 -17.87
C ASN A 714 21.36 -31.27 -18.97
N ILE A 715 20.89 -31.42 -20.20
CA ILE A 715 21.74 -31.70 -21.39
C ILE A 715 22.72 -30.54 -21.61
N ARG A 716 22.23 -29.30 -21.66
CA ARG A 716 23.08 -28.10 -21.82
C ARG A 716 24.15 -27.98 -20.73
N ASN A 717 23.79 -28.24 -19.48
CA ASN A 717 24.71 -28.14 -18.34
C ASN A 717 25.73 -29.29 -18.26
N SER A 718 25.42 -30.45 -18.84
CA SER A 718 26.31 -31.63 -18.84
C SER A 718 27.37 -31.59 -19.93
N ASN A 719 27.34 -30.68 -20.88
CA ASN A 719 28.18 -30.66 -22.09
C ASN A 719 28.16 -32.01 -22.86
N GLN A 720 27.09 -32.80 -22.72
CA GLN A 720 26.89 -34.06 -23.42
C GLN A 720 25.99 -33.81 -24.62
N SER A 721 26.51 -34.01 -25.83
CA SER A 721 25.66 -34.07 -27.04
C SER A 721 24.82 -35.35 -27.00
N THR A 722 23.54 -35.24 -27.30
CA THR A 722 22.68 -36.40 -27.43
C THR A 722 23.03 -37.18 -28.70
N MET A 723 22.81 -38.52 -28.70
CA MET A 723 23.01 -39.37 -29.89
C MET A 723 22.16 -38.87 -31.08
N PHE A 724 21.10 -38.10 -30.84
CA PHE A 724 20.21 -37.52 -31.84
C PHE A 724 20.79 -36.24 -32.47
N GLU A 725 21.49 -35.37 -31.71
CA GLU A 725 22.23 -34.23 -32.27
C GLU A 725 23.35 -34.67 -33.24
N MET A 726 23.93 -35.83 -33.00
CA MET A 726 24.91 -36.43 -33.91
C MET A 726 24.31 -36.92 -35.24
N LEU A 727 23.01 -37.12 -35.33
CA LEU A 727 22.29 -37.59 -36.54
C LEU A 727 21.75 -36.44 -37.40
N GLY A 728 21.91 -35.17 -36.99
CA GLY A 728 21.52 -33.98 -37.76
C GLY A 728 19.98 -33.76 -37.78
N ASP A 729 19.61 -32.55 -38.22
CA ASP A 729 18.23 -31.98 -38.21
C ASP A 729 17.13 -32.81 -38.91
N SER A 730 17.43 -34.00 -39.34
CA SER A 730 16.52 -34.85 -40.13
C SER A 730 15.71 -35.87 -39.33
N VAL A 731 15.92 -35.96 -38.01
CA VAL A 731 15.17 -36.92 -37.17
C VAL A 731 14.44 -36.16 -36.04
N ASN A 732 13.19 -35.78 -36.32
CA ASN A 732 12.27 -35.39 -35.28
C ASN A 732 12.09 -36.58 -34.31
N SER A 733 12.68 -36.50 -33.12
CA SER A 733 12.48 -37.55 -32.12
C SER A 733 11.05 -37.44 -31.61
N ALA A 734 10.32 -38.52 -31.64
CA ALA A 734 8.94 -38.62 -31.07
C ALA A 734 8.92 -38.29 -29.53
N LEU A 735 10.07 -38.21 -28.91
CA LEU A 735 10.25 -37.88 -27.52
C LEU A 735 10.17 -36.37 -27.23
N SER A 736 10.41 -35.50 -28.23
CA SER A 736 10.39 -34.05 -28.10
C SER A 736 9.05 -33.41 -28.51
N SER A 737 8.11 -34.15 -29.10
CA SER A 737 6.80 -33.60 -29.48
C SER A 737 5.87 -33.43 -28.27
N ILE A 738 5.20 -32.27 -28.21
CA ILE A 738 4.16 -31.97 -27.25
C ILE A 738 2.83 -31.91 -28.00
N ASP A 739 2.04 -32.97 -27.90
CA ASP A 739 0.70 -32.97 -28.48
C ASP A 739 -0.25 -32.25 -27.56
N ILE A 740 -0.71 -31.05 -27.96
CA ILE A 740 -1.67 -30.26 -27.21
C ILE A 740 -3.07 -30.81 -27.49
N PRO A 741 -3.84 -31.26 -26.50
CA PRO A 741 -5.22 -31.69 -26.68
C PRO A 741 -6.08 -30.59 -27.28
N PHE A 742 -6.94 -30.95 -28.22
CA PHE A 742 -7.89 -30.02 -28.81
C PHE A 742 -9.02 -29.74 -27.80
N THR A 743 -8.93 -28.62 -27.12
CA THR A 743 -9.89 -28.15 -26.12
C THR A 743 -10.33 -26.73 -26.44
N SER A 744 -11.37 -26.26 -25.80
CA SER A 744 -11.83 -24.87 -25.92
C SER A 744 -12.13 -24.30 -24.54
N THR A 745 -11.27 -23.45 -24.09
CA THR A 745 -11.47 -22.72 -22.84
C THR A 745 -12.55 -21.65 -23.01
N SER A 746 -13.58 -21.69 -22.18
CA SER A 746 -14.64 -20.66 -22.23
C SER A 746 -14.10 -19.26 -21.89
N ASP A 747 -14.68 -18.23 -22.51
CA ASP A 747 -14.32 -16.84 -22.22
C ASP A 747 -14.51 -16.48 -20.74
N HIS A 748 -15.50 -17.08 -20.09
CA HIS A 748 -15.72 -16.92 -18.65
C HIS A 748 -14.52 -17.45 -17.85
N GLN A 749 -14.05 -18.65 -18.17
CA GLN A 749 -12.90 -19.27 -17.48
C GLN A 749 -11.61 -18.48 -17.71
N LYS A 750 -11.38 -18.01 -18.94
CA LYS A 750 -10.22 -17.13 -19.25
C LYS A 750 -10.24 -15.87 -18.39
N ARG A 751 -11.41 -15.21 -18.27
CA ARG A 751 -11.57 -14.02 -17.40
C ARG A 751 -11.30 -14.33 -15.94
N LEU A 752 -11.83 -15.42 -15.39
CA LEU A 752 -11.59 -15.79 -13.99
C LEU A 752 -10.10 -15.97 -13.72
N TRP A 753 -9.37 -16.67 -14.57
CA TRP A 753 -7.93 -16.86 -14.44
C TRP A 753 -7.14 -15.55 -14.54
N GLU A 754 -7.49 -14.71 -15.49
CA GLU A 754 -6.84 -13.39 -15.63
C GLU A 754 -7.06 -12.51 -14.41
N VAL A 755 -8.29 -12.43 -13.89
CA VAL A 755 -8.60 -11.67 -12.68
C VAL A 755 -7.90 -12.23 -11.44
N GLU A 756 -7.82 -13.56 -11.33
CA GLU A 756 -7.09 -14.19 -10.22
C GLU A 756 -5.60 -13.85 -10.25
N LEU A 757 -4.96 -13.95 -11.42
CA LEU A 757 -3.52 -13.85 -11.58
C LEU A 757 -3.02 -12.43 -11.78
N MET A 758 -3.75 -11.61 -12.52
CA MET A 758 -3.37 -10.24 -12.90
C MET A 758 -4.21 -9.16 -12.21
N GLY A 759 -5.31 -9.54 -11.55
CA GLY A 759 -6.26 -8.60 -10.94
C GLY A 759 -7.30 -8.03 -11.90
N ILE A 760 -7.11 -8.22 -13.20
CA ILE A 760 -7.96 -7.67 -14.27
C ILE A 760 -8.03 -8.65 -15.43
N SER A 761 -9.09 -8.55 -16.23
CA SER A 761 -9.16 -9.22 -17.54
C SER A 761 -8.67 -8.27 -18.63
N ILE A 762 -7.70 -8.72 -19.42
CA ILE A 762 -7.06 -7.94 -20.49
C ILE A 762 -7.37 -8.51 -21.87
N SER A 763 -7.40 -9.84 -22.01
CA SER A 763 -7.49 -10.50 -23.33
C SER A 763 -8.73 -10.14 -24.13
N GLY A 764 -9.58 -9.26 -23.61
CA GLY A 764 -10.81 -8.83 -24.27
C GLY A 764 -11.70 -10.03 -24.62
N ALA A 765 -11.57 -11.10 -23.83
CA ALA A 765 -12.26 -12.34 -24.04
C ALA A 765 -13.76 -12.07 -24.21
N GLY A 766 -14.19 -12.17 -25.43
CA GLY A 766 -15.58 -12.01 -25.83
C GLY A 766 -16.07 -10.57 -25.99
N ASN A 767 -17.30 -10.50 -26.43
CA ASN A 767 -18.02 -9.26 -26.73
C ASN A 767 -18.20 -8.34 -25.50
N LEU A 768 -18.15 -8.89 -24.27
CA LEU A 768 -18.33 -8.14 -23.04
C LEU A 768 -17.24 -7.08 -22.83
N GLY A 769 -15.97 -7.43 -23.02
CA GLY A 769 -14.84 -6.50 -22.82
C GLY A 769 -14.89 -5.33 -23.81
N LYS A 770 -15.17 -5.60 -25.08
CA LYS A 770 -15.34 -4.57 -26.12
C LYS A 770 -16.56 -3.69 -25.85
N LEU A 771 -17.67 -4.30 -25.46
CA LEU A 771 -18.92 -3.59 -25.20
C LEU A 771 -18.84 -2.71 -23.97
N LEU A 772 -18.28 -3.22 -22.88
CA LEU A 772 -18.14 -2.45 -21.64
C LEU A 772 -17.10 -1.33 -21.77
N SER A 773 -16.04 -1.50 -22.56
CA SER A 773 -15.05 -0.45 -22.82
C SER A 773 -15.60 0.69 -23.68
N GLY A 774 -16.67 0.46 -24.45
CA GLY A 774 -17.35 1.47 -25.27
C GLY A 774 -18.29 2.41 -24.49
N PHE A 775 -18.56 2.14 -23.19
CA PHE A 775 -19.39 3.05 -22.40
C PHE A 775 -18.62 4.31 -22.01
N GLY A 776 -19.28 5.47 -22.17
CA GLY A 776 -18.73 6.76 -21.75
C GLY A 776 -18.55 6.89 -20.24
N LYS A 777 -17.95 7.99 -19.82
CA LYS A 777 -17.55 8.30 -18.42
C LYS A 777 -18.68 8.26 -17.39
N ASP A 778 -19.93 8.21 -17.83
CA ASP A 778 -21.11 8.24 -16.95
C ASP A 778 -21.59 6.85 -16.52
N VAL A 779 -20.97 5.78 -17.03
CA VAL A 779 -21.33 4.39 -16.72
C VAL A 779 -20.10 3.70 -16.12
N SER A 780 -20.21 3.22 -14.89
CA SER A 780 -19.17 2.41 -14.26
C SER A 780 -19.16 1.00 -14.86
N VAL A 781 -18.00 0.51 -15.22
CA VAL A 781 -17.79 -0.82 -15.78
C VAL A 781 -16.73 -1.61 -15.00
N MET A 782 -16.25 -1.02 -13.91
CA MET A 782 -15.23 -1.57 -13.02
C MET A 782 -15.61 -1.34 -11.56
N LEU A 783 -15.25 -2.27 -10.68
CA LEU A 783 -15.43 -2.14 -9.22
C LEU A 783 -14.62 -0.98 -8.65
N THR A 784 -13.40 -0.79 -9.14
CA THR A 784 -12.53 0.31 -8.73
C THR A 784 -13.13 1.69 -8.97
N GLN A 785 -14.05 1.83 -9.93
CA GLN A 785 -14.80 3.07 -10.16
C GLN A 785 -15.90 3.31 -9.11
N LEU A 786 -16.29 2.27 -8.38
CA LEU A 786 -17.36 2.29 -7.38
C LEU A 786 -16.81 2.47 -5.96
N GLN A 787 -15.58 2.06 -5.71
CA GLN A 787 -14.91 2.15 -4.41
C GLN A 787 -14.52 3.60 -4.09
N GLY A 788 -14.66 4.00 -2.82
CA GLY A 788 -14.25 5.32 -2.32
C GLY A 788 -15.28 6.45 -2.43
N GLY A 789 -16.55 6.14 -2.72
CA GLY A 789 -17.67 7.09 -2.63
C GLY A 789 -18.46 6.91 -1.34
N SER A 790 -18.96 8.03 -0.74
CA SER A 790 -19.83 7.96 0.44
C SER A 790 -21.03 7.04 0.18
N SER A 791 -21.41 6.28 1.18
CA SER A 791 -22.37 5.15 1.19
C SER A 791 -23.84 5.42 0.76
N SER A 792 -24.13 6.47 0.01
CA SER A 792 -25.48 6.75 -0.52
C SER A 792 -25.48 7.42 -1.90
N ARG A 793 -24.51 7.11 -2.75
CA ARG A 793 -24.42 7.72 -4.10
C ARG A 793 -25.18 6.88 -5.12
N SER A 794 -26.08 7.53 -5.88
CA SER A 794 -26.68 6.93 -7.08
C SER A 794 -25.61 6.81 -8.18
N THR A 795 -25.37 5.59 -8.67
CA THR A 795 -24.41 5.32 -9.75
C THR A 795 -25.08 4.54 -10.87
N VAL A 796 -24.48 4.60 -12.05
CA VAL A 796 -24.88 3.79 -13.20
C VAL A 796 -23.79 2.77 -13.46
N LEU A 797 -24.16 1.49 -13.52
CA LEU A 797 -23.28 0.36 -13.72
C LEU A 797 -23.69 -0.43 -14.95
N ALA A 798 -22.75 -0.94 -15.71
CA ALA A 798 -22.98 -1.95 -16.74
C ALA A 798 -22.13 -3.18 -16.48
N GLY A 799 -22.72 -4.36 -16.65
CA GLY A 799 -22.07 -5.65 -16.44
C GLY A 799 -22.92 -6.81 -16.92
N GLN A 800 -22.36 -7.99 -16.85
CA GLN A 800 -23.04 -9.26 -17.22
C GLN A 800 -23.57 -9.97 -15.98
N ILE A 801 -24.78 -10.47 -16.02
CA ILE A 801 -25.35 -11.30 -14.96
C ILE A 801 -24.67 -12.67 -14.97
N SER A 802 -24.06 -13.05 -13.85
CA SER A 802 -23.45 -14.37 -13.66
C SER A 802 -24.37 -15.32 -12.91
N THR A 803 -24.96 -14.88 -11.80
CA THR A 803 -25.88 -15.69 -11.03
C THR A 803 -27.07 -14.88 -10.54
N VAL A 804 -28.21 -15.53 -10.37
CA VAL A 804 -29.43 -14.95 -9.85
C VAL A 804 -29.98 -15.85 -8.76
N VAL A 805 -30.27 -15.30 -7.59
CA VAL A 805 -30.82 -16.01 -6.45
C VAL A 805 -32.11 -15.33 -6.02
N ASP A 806 -33.20 -16.07 -6.00
CA ASP A 806 -34.48 -15.61 -5.48
C ASP A 806 -34.50 -15.64 -3.95
N ARG A 807 -34.95 -14.57 -3.32
CA ARG A 807 -35.04 -14.43 -1.88
C ARG A 807 -36.35 -13.76 -1.48
N PHE A 808 -36.73 -13.92 -0.23
CA PHE A 808 -37.91 -13.29 0.37
C PHE A 808 -37.51 -12.51 1.62
N THR A 809 -38.12 -11.36 1.80
CA THR A 809 -37.99 -10.57 3.03
C THR A 809 -38.74 -11.27 4.19
N ARG A 810 -38.53 -10.81 5.44
CA ARG A 810 -39.31 -11.30 6.60
C ARG A 810 -40.81 -11.13 6.43
N ASP A 811 -41.25 -10.17 5.62
CA ASP A 811 -42.65 -9.88 5.30
C ASP A 811 -43.14 -10.60 4.04
N ASN A 812 -42.38 -11.65 3.58
CA ASN A 812 -42.70 -12.49 2.43
C ASN A 812 -42.79 -11.74 1.10
N ARG A 813 -42.04 -10.63 0.93
CA ARG A 813 -41.92 -9.91 -0.35
C ARG A 813 -40.75 -10.48 -1.16
N PRO A 814 -40.93 -10.77 -2.45
CA PRO A 814 -39.87 -11.33 -3.28
C PRO A 814 -38.81 -10.27 -3.62
N PHE A 815 -37.57 -10.66 -3.63
CA PHE A 815 -36.46 -9.88 -4.17
C PHE A 815 -35.40 -10.82 -4.77
N LYS A 816 -34.58 -10.32 -5.68
CA LYS A 816 -33.47 -11.09 -6.25
C LYS A 816 -32.14 -10.52 -5.77
N VAL A 817 -31.20 -11.41 -5.50
CA VAL A 817 -29.78 -11.13 -5.36
C VAL A 817 -29.10 -11.60 -6.63
N VAL A 818 -28.51 -10.67 -7.35
CA VAL A 818 -27.94 -10.89 -8.67
C VAL A 818 -26.44 -10.59 -8.60
N ASN A 819 -25.60 -11.53 -8.98
CA ASN A 819 -24.17 -11.28 -9.09
C ASN A 819 -23.85 -10.75 -10.48
N ILE A 820 -23.23 -9.57 -10.53
CA ILE A 820 -22.91 -8.83 -11.77
C ILE A 820 -21.41 -8.86 -11.98
N GLU A 821 -21.00 -9.43 -13.10
CA GLU A 821 -19.60 -9.38 -13.55
C GLU A 821 -19.32 -8.07 -14.29
N VAL A 822 -18.25 -7.42 -13.89
CA VAL A 822 -17.68 -6.22 -14.50
C VAL A 822 -16.24 -6.51 -14.96
N LEU A 823 -15.52 -5.51 -15.51
CA LEU A 823 -14.21 -5.75 -16.11
C LEU A 823 -13.13 -6.21 -15.12
N ASP A 824 -13.24 -5.84 -13.84
CA ASP A 824 -12.24 -6.07 -12.79
C ASP A 824 -12.76 -6.88 -11.60
N GLY A 825 -13.92 -7.56 -11.74
CA GLY A 825 -14.47 -8.39 -10.69
C GLY A 825 -15.98 -8.59 -10.78
N SER A 826 -16.61 -8.88 -9.64
CA SER A 826 -18.06 -9.02 -9.54
C SER A 826 -18.59 -8.33 -8.29
N LEU A 827 -19.87 -7.91 -8.32
CA LEU A 827 -20.55 -7.32 -7.18
C LEU A 827 -21.98 -7.82 -7.08
N GLU A 828 -22.53 -7.80 -5.87
CA GLU A 828 -23.94 -8.12 -5.64
C GLU A 828 -24.85 -6.94 -5.94
N ALA A 829 -25.88 -7.18 -6.74
CA ALA A 829 -26.99 -6.25 -6.99
C ALA A 829 -28.27 -6.79 -6.33
N VAL A 830 -28.87 -5.98 -5.49
CA VAL A 830 -30.15 -6.31 -4.84
C VAL A 830 -31.29 -5.66 -5.62
N VAL A 831 -32.18 -6.49 -6.14
CA VAL A 831 -33.35 -6.08 -6.95
C VAL A 831 -34.62 -6.30 -6.12
N TRP A 832 -35.15 -5.20 -5.61
CA TRP A 832 -36.35 -5.21 -4.78
C TRP A 832 -37.63 -5.39 -5.61
N GLU A 833 -38.74 -5.81 -4.97
CA GLU A 833 -40.03 -6.10 -5.56
C GLU A 833 -40.50 -5.03 -6.57
N ASP A 834 -40.36 -3.74 -6.24
CA ASP A 834 -40.81 -2.63 -7.10
C ASP A 834 -40.11 -2.56 -8.44
N VAL A 835 -38.78 -2.91 -8.45
CA VAL A 835 -37.96 -2.98 -9.66
C VAL A 835 -38.17 -4.31 -10.37
N LEU A 836 -38.27 -5.41 -9.59
CA LEU A 836 -38.47 -6.76 -10.10
C LEU A 836 -39.77 -6.87 -10.91
N ASN A 837 -40.86 -6.30 -10.42
CA ASN A 837 -42.16 -6.28 -11.13
C ASN A 837 -42.11 -5.55 -12.47
N LYS A 838 -41.18 -4.61 -12.67
CA LYS A 838 -41.01 -3.86 -13.92
C LYS A 838 -40.00 -4.49 -14.89
N THR A 839 -39.12 -5.34 -14.37
CA THR A 839 -37.96 -5.85 -15.08
C THR A 839 -37.78 -7.36 -14.92
N ALA A 840 -38.87 -8.10 -14.71
CA ALA A 840 -38.81 -9.53 -14.40
C ALA A 840 -38.02 -10.34 -15.43
N ASP A 841 -38.16 -10.00 -16.70
CA ASP A 841 -37.55 -10.72 -17.82
C ASP A 841 -36.06 -10.40 -18.03
N LEU A 842 -35.50 -9.42 -17.29
CA LEU A 842 -34.10 -9.01 -17.47
C LEU A 842 -33.10 -9.89 -16.68
N TRP A 843 -33.56 -10.53 -15.62
CA TRP A 843 -32.68 -11.15 -14.63
C TRP A 843 -32.41 -12.63 -14.92
N GLU A 844 -31.70 -12.87 -16.05
CA GLU A 844 -31.25 -14.19 -16.46
C GLU A 844 -29.71 -14.20 -16.59
N PRO A 845 -29.06 -15.30 -16.16
CA PRO A 845 -27.61 -15.45 -16.33
C PRO A 845 -27.17 -15.30 -17.80
N GLY A 846 -26.05 -14.59 -18.01
CA GLY A 846 -25.49 -14.33 -19.34
C GLY A 846 -25.98 -13.02 -19.99
N ARG A 847 -27.05 -12.40 -19.53
CA ARG A 847 -27.51 -11.11 -20.07
C ARG A 847 -26.60 -9.97 -19.64
N ILE A 848 -26.42 -9.02 -20.52
CA ILE A 848 -25.68 -7.78 -20.23
C ILE A 848 -26.68 -6.68 -19.96
N ILE A 849 -26.55 -6.07 -18.78
CA ILE A 849 -27.48 -5.06 -18.32
C ILE A 849 -26.76 -3.76 -17.95
N LYS A 850 -27.45 -2.65 -18.17
CA LYS A 850 -27.12 -1.35 -17.61
C LYS A 850 -28.11 -1.05 -16.51
N MET A 851 -27.60 -0.81 -15.31
CA MET A 851 -28.44 -0.55 -14.15
C MET A 851 -28.04 0.75 -13.48
N LYS A 852 -29.00 1.38 -12.82
CA LYS A 852 -28.80 2.52 -11.93
C LYS A 852 -29.23 2.10 -10.52
N GLY A 853 -28.46 2.48 -9.53
CA GLY A 853 -28.75 2.11 -8.15
C GLY A 853 -27.94 2.88 -7.13
N ASN A 854 -28.25 2.65 -5.86
CA ASN A 854 -27.56 3.24 -4.74
C ASN A 854 -26.53 2.25 -4.20
N LEU A 855 -25.26 2.68 -4.13
CA LEU A 855 -24.18 1.88 -3.57
C LEU A 855 -24.33 1.79 -2.04
N ARG A 856 -24.03 0.62 -1.51
CA ARG A 856 -23.84 0.37 -0.08
C ARG A 856 -22.53 -0.37 0.09
N GLU A 857 -21.71 0.12 0.96
CA GLU A 857 -20.47 -0.55 1.36
C GLU A 857 -20.66 -1.08 2.78
N ARG A 858 -20.46 -2.38 2.96
CA ARG A 858 -20.51 -3.03 4.25
C ARG A 858 -19.38 -4.06 4.32
N ASP A 859 -18.58 -3.97 5.37
CA ASP A 859 -17.46 -4.90 5.65
C ASP A 859 -16.43 -5.00 4.50
N GLY A 860 -16.27 -3.92 3.69
CA GLY A 860 -15.37 -3.89 2.53
C GLY A 860 -15.99 -4.45 1.24
N GLU A 861 -17.20 -4.99 1.29
CA GLU A 861 -17.95 -5.43 0.11
C GLU A 861 -18.90 -4.32 -0.38
N VAL A 862 -18.85 -4.08 -1.68
CA VAL A 862 -19.72 -3.10 -2.34
C VAL A 862 -20.94 -3.81 -2.90
N THR A 863 -22.12 -3.39 -2.50
CA THR A 863 -23.39 -3.86 -3.05
C THR A 863 -24.16 -2.70 -3.68
N ILE A 864 -24.96 -2.98 -4.72
CA ILE A 864 -25.80 -1.98 -5.36
C ILE A 864 -27.29 -2.32 -5.14
N SER A 865 -28.05 -1.39 -4.58
CA SER A 865 -29.51 -1.49 -4.55
C SER A 865 -30.08 -0.89 -5.82
N VAL A 866 -30.58 -1.74 -6.71
CA VAL A 866 -31.03 -1.35 -8.06
C VAL A 866 -32.30 -0.52 -8.00
N THR A 867 -32.34 0.59 -8.74
CA THR A 867 -33.51 1.45 -8.90
C THR A 867 -34.09 1.40 -10.32
N GLU A 868 -33.22 1.20 -11.33
CA GLU A 868 -33.58 1.08 -12.73
C GLU A 868 -32.64 0.08 -13.42
N ALA A 869 -33.11 -0.72 -14.34
CA ALA A 869 -32.31 -1.64 -15.14
C ALA A 869 -32.86 -1.75 -16.56
N ASN A 870 -31.94 -1.83 -17.54
CA ASN A 870 -32.25 -2.03 -18.96
C ASN A 870 -31.27 -3.02 -19.57
N GLU A 871 -31.74 -3.88 -20.47
CA GLU A 871 -30.90 -4.79 -21.24
C GLU A 871 -30.13 -4.01 -22.33
N ILE A 872 -28.90 -4.42 -22.54
CA ILE A 872 -28.07 -3.92 -23.63
C ILE A 872 -28.09 -4.94 -24.75
N ASN A 873 -28.73 -4.56 -25.87
CA ASN A 873 -28.75 -5.40 -27.05
C ASN A 873 -27.43 -5.30 -27.80
N LEU A 874 -26.70 -6.40 -27.86
CA LEU A 874 -25.40 -6.53 -28.50
C LEU A 874 -25.40 -6.10 -29.96
N ASP A 875 -26.41 -6.55 -30.75
CA ASP A 875 -26.47 -6.29 -32.19
C ASP A 875 -26.67 -4.81 -32.54
N LYS A 876 -27.38 -4.08 -31.70
CA LYS A 876 -27.57 -2.63 -31.86
C LYS A 876 -26.37 -1.81 -31.35
N ALA A 877 -25.66 -2.32 -30.37
CA ALA A 877 -24.49 -1.63 -29.81
C ALA A 877 -23.28 -1.70 -30.77
N PHE A 878 -23.08 -2.85 -31.45
CA PHE A 878 -22.02 -3.01 -32.43
C PHE A 878 -22.29 -2.24 -33.72
N ASN A 879 -23.53 -2.22 -34.23
CA ASN A 879 -23.89 -1.46 -35.42
C ASN A 879 -23.79 0.08 -35.25
N ASN A 880 -23.85 0.57 -34.03
CA ASN A 880 -23.66 1.99 -33.73
C ASN A 880 -22.16 2.37 -33.52
N MET A 881 -21.27 1.42 -33.32
CA MET A 881 -19.83 1.65 -33.23
C MET A 881 -19.14 1.76 -34.59
N ASP A 882 -19.67 1.07 -35.61
CA ASP A 882 -19.14 1.11 -36.97
C ASP A 882 -19.58 2.33 -37.79
N THR A 883 -20.43 3.21 -37.24
CA THR A 883 -20.99 4.37 -37.96
C THR A 883 -20.59 5.74 -37.42
N THR A 884 -19.59 5.82 -36.52
CA THR A 884 -19.10 7.10 -35.99
C THR A 884 -17.67 7.42 -36.40
N ASP A 885 -17.38 7.32 -37.73
CA ASP A 885 -16.28 8.04 -38.34
C ASP A 885 -16.85 8.72 -39.62
N ASP A 886 -17.64 9.75 -39.43
CA ASP A 886 -17.76 10.91 -40.29
C ASP A 886 -18.79 11.89 -39.70
N HIS A 887 -18.38 13.16 -39.64
CA HIS A 887 -19.19 14.35 -39.28
C HIS A 887 -19.10 14.82 -37.81
N ALA A 888 -17.99 15.45 -37.53
CA ALA A 888 -18.01 16.65 -36.68
C ALA A 888 -18.58 17.81 -37.54
N HIS A 889 -19.82 18.25 -37.30
CA HIS A 889 -20.27 19.62 -37.26
C HIS A 889 -21.79 19.73 -37.15
N GLU A 890 -22.19 20.67 -36.32
CA GLU A 890 -23.45 21.42 -36.27
C GLU A 890 -24.70 20.89 -35.55
N ASN A 891 -24.97 21.66 -34.52
CA ASN A 891 -26.25 22.22 -34.08
C ASN A 891 -27.26 21.42 -33.25
N ARG A 892 -27.32 21.92 -32.05
CA ARG A 892 -28.47 22.42 -31.22
C ARG A 892 -29.87 22.24 -31.83
N SER A 893 -30.70 21.67 -31.00
CA SER A 893 -31.98 22.21 -30.47
C SER A 893 -33.22 21.32 -30.59
N ILE A 894 -33.98 21.35 -29.52
CA ILE A 894 -35.44 21.33 -29.34
C ILE A 894 -36.13 19.98 -29.12
N LEU A 895 -36.43 19.71 -27.87
CA LEU A 895 -37.72 19.60 -27.14
C LEU A 895 -38.93 18.95 -27.85
N HIS A 896 -39.51 18.04 -27.08
CA HIS A 896 -40.96 17.76 -26.84
C HIS A 896 -41.70 16.69 -27.62
N ASN A 897 -42.24 15.81 -26.86
CA ASN A 897 -43.64 15.42 -26.64
C ASN A 897 -44.17 14.07 -27.13
N SER A 898 -44.60 13.32 -26.09
CA SER A 898 -45.91 12.64 -25.94
C SER A 898 -46.35 11.52 -26.88
N ALA A 899 -46.64 10.44 -26.20
CA ALA A 899 -47.49 9.29 -26.49
C ALA A 899 -48.81 9.62 -27.27
N PRO A 900 -49.68 8.68 -27.69
CA PRO A 900 -50.02 7.38 -27.11
C PRO A 900 -50.50 6.26 -28.07
N LEU A 901 -50.59 5.03 -27.50
CA LEU A 901 -51.58 3.94 -27.67
C LEU A 901 -52.18 3.56 -29.04
N LYS A 902 -52.12 2.28 -29.42
CA LYS A 902 -53.31 1.36 -29.47
C LYS A 902 -52.96 -0.03 -30.00
N ASN A 903 -53.51 -0.99 -29.26
CA ASN A 903 -53.92 -2.34 -29.56
C ASN A 903 -54.10 -2.74 -31.02
N ILE A 904 -53.85 -4.06 -31.32
CA ILE A 904 -54.94 -5.01 -31.72
C ILE A 904 -54.34 -6.42 -31.90
N ASN A 905 -54.96 -7.35 -31.15
CA ASN A 905 -55.29 -8.77 -31.31
C ASN A 905 -54.76 -9.59 -32.52
N GLY A 906 -54.45 -10.84 -32.19
CA GLY A 906 -54.75 -11.95 -33.07
C GLY A 906 -54.02 -13.29 -32.77
N ASN A 907 -54.65 -14.10 -31.98
CA ASN A 907 -54.81 -15.56 -31.98
C ASN A 907 -53.73 -16.45 -32.61
N GLY A 908 -53.35 -17.48 -31.85
CA GLY A 908 -53.32 -18.80 -32.39
C GLY A 908 -52.37 -19.83 -31.75
N ASN A 909 -52.96 -20.63 -30.86
CA ASN A 909 -52.71 -22.04 -30.54
C ASN A 909 -51.52 -22.44 -29.63
N HIS A 910 -51.96 -22.89 -28.48
CA HIS A 910 -51.43 -23.90 -27.55
C HIS A 910 -51.24 -25.28 -28.19
N PRO A 911 -50.70 -26.33 -27.54
CA PRO A 911 -50.01 -26.37 -26.25
C PRO A 911 -48.77 -27.31 -26.25
N ASN A 912 -47.97 -27.25 -25.22
CA ASN A 912 -47.44 -28.47 -24.59
C ASN A 912 -47.16 -28.16 -23.10
N GLU A 913 -47.59 -29.08 -22.26
CA GLU A 913 -47.64 -29.10 -20.84
C GLU A 913 -46.28 -29.00 -20.14
N PRO A 914 -46.24 -28.57 -18.89
CA PRO A 914 -45.01 -28.50 -18.11
C PRO A 914 -44.66 -29.90 -17.60
N GLU A 915 -43.38 -30.30 -17.82
CA GLU A 915 -42.81 -31.44 -17.14
C GLU A 915 -42.77 -31.19 -15.62
N SER A 916 -43.22 -32.23 -14.90
CA SER A 916 -43.28 -32.34 -13.44
C SER A 916 -41.94 -32.10 -12.77
N PRO A 917 -41.91 -31.70 -11.48
CA PRO A 917 -40.70 -31.44 -10.71
C PRO A 917 -39.84 -32.69 -10.63
N THR A 918 -38.63 -32.60 -11.16
CA THR A 918 -37.60 -33.64 -11.06
C THR A 918 -37.20 -33.84 -9.61
N ASN A 919 -37.53 -35.00 -9.05
CA ASN A 919 -37.07 -35.48 -7.75
C ASN A 919 -35.54 -35.56 -7.79
N ARG A 920 -34.84 -34.59 -7.17
CA ARG A 920 -33.39 -34.66 -6.98
C ARG A 920 -33.05 -35.72 -5.97
N LYS A 921 -31.96 -36.44 -6.20
CA LYS A 921 -31.44 -37.46 -5.29
C LYS A 921 -30.08 -37.01 -4.73
N LYS A 922 -29.72 -37.59 -3.60
CA LYS A 922 -28.39 -37.43 -2.99
C LYS A 922 -27.81 -38.83 -2.82
N LEU A 923 -26.64 -39.06 -3.42
CA LEU A 923 -25.88 -40.27 -3.24
C LEU A 923 -24.92 -40.05 -2.08
N ILE A 924 -24.98 -40.89 -1.06
CA ILE A 924 -24.11 -40.84 0.12
C ILE A 924 -23.19 -42.05 0.09
N LEU A 925 -21.90 -41.80 0.14
CA LEU A 925 -20.84 -42.79 0.24
C LEU A 925 -20.26 -42.75 1.64
N SER A 926 -20.44 -43.81 2.41
CA SER A 926 -19.82 -43.98 3.72
C SER A 926 -18.63 -44.95 3.56
N ILE A 927 -17.42 -44.51 3.91
CA ILE A 927 -16.18 -45.25 3.74
C ILE A 927 -15.44 -45.29 5.07
N ARG A 928 -14.85 -46.44 5.46
CA ARG A 928 -14.01 -46.56 6.63
C ARG A 928 -12.54 -46.41 6.23
N GLU A 929 -11.85 -45.50 6.92
CA GLU A 929 -10.41 -45.31 6.79
C GLU A 929 -9.65 -46.58 7.12
N SER A 930 -8.70 -46.96 6.31
CA SER A 930 -7.82 -48.08 6.57
C SER A 930 -6.48 -47.60 7.12
N ASN A 931 -5.72 -48.51 7.74
CA ASN A 931 -4.35 -48.19 8.22
C ASN A 931 -3.32 -48.02 7.07
N ASN A 932 -3.77 -47.88 5.81
CA ASN A 932 -2.91 -47.69 4.66
C ASN A 932 -3.39 -46.55 3.80
N THR A 933 -2.79 -45.38 4.03
CA THR A 933 -3.12 -44.10 3.36
C THR A 933 -3.03 -44.20 1.83
N THR A 934 -2.12 -45.00 1.29
CA THR A 934 -1.97 -45.14 -0.17
C THR A 934 -3.16 -45.89 -0.79
N ASN A 935 -3.65 -46.92 -0.09
CA ASN A 935 -4.81 -47.68 -0.55
C ASN A 935 -6.09 -46.83 -0.46
N ASP A 936 -6.23 -46.05 0.60
CA ASP A 936 -7.39 -45.14 0.78
C ASP A 936 -7.39 -44.06 -0.29
N GLN A 937 -6.24 -43.54 -0.65
CA GLN A 937 -6.08 -42.54 -1.69
C GLN A 937 -6.42 -43.11 -3.08
N MET A 938 -6.00 -44.30 -3.41
CA MET A 938 -6.37 -45.01 -4.65
C MET A 938 -7.87 -45.27 -4.71
N LEU A 939 -8.49 -45.70 -3.59
CA LEU A 939 -9.92 -45.92 -3.52
C LEU A 939 -10.72 -44.62 -3.78
N LEU A 940 -10.31 -43.53 -3.17
CA LEU A 940 -10.95 -42.21 -3.38
C LEU A 940 -10.81 -41.72 -4.82
N ASP A 941 -9.65 -41.92 -5.45
CA ASP A 941 -9.43 -41.57 -6.87
C ASP A 941 -10.30 -42.42 -7.81
N ASP A 942 -10.46 -43.70 -7.57
CA ASP A 942 -11.32 -44.57 -8.36
C ASP A 942 -12.80 -44.22 -8.17
N ILE A 943 -13.24 -43.90 -6.95
CA ILE A 943 -14.58 -43.37 -6.68
C ILE A 943 -14.81 -42.09 -7.46
N LYS A 944 -13.86 -41.16 -7.40
CA LYS A 944 -13.92 -39.85 -8.10
C LYS A 944 -14.06 -40.04 -9.61
N ARG A 945 -13.28 -40.94 -10.23
CA ARG A 945 -13.38 -41.22 -11.66
C ARG A 945 -14.75 -41.78 -12.03
N LEU A 946 -15.31 -42.67 -11.20
CA LEU A 946 -16.65 -43.26 -11.44
C LEU A 946 -17.75 -42.21 -11.30
N LEU A 947 -17.69 -41.35 -10.32
CA LEU A 947 -18.63 -40.25 -10.12
C LEU A 947 -18.59 -39.24 -11.28
N LEU A 948 -17.38 -38.86 -11.73
CA LEU A 948 -17.19 -37.93 -12.85
C LEU A 948 -17.68 -38.51 -14.20
N SER A 949 -17.68 -39.83 -14.34
CA SER A 949 -18.20 -40.47 -15.54
C SER A 949 -19.74 -40.49 -15.63
N ALA A 950 -20.45 -40.17 -14.55
CA ALA A 950 -21.89 -40.24 -14.44
C ALA A 950 -22.51 -38.86 -14.23
N SER A 951 -22.17 -37.86 -15.04
CA SER A 951 -22.65 -36.48 -14.89
C SER A 951 -24.18 -36.38 -14.95
N GLY A 952 -24.75 -35.54 -14.09
CA GLY A 952 -26.18 -35.31 -13.91
C GLY A 952 -26.48 -34.14 -12.97
N ASN A 953 -27.62 -34.19 -12.28
CA ASN A 953 -28.10 -33.08 -11.41
C ASN A 953 -28.22 -33.47 -9.92
N ASP A 954 -27.93 -34.74 -9.56
CA ASP A 954 -28.02 -35.24 -8.21
C ASP A 954 -26.76 -34.91 -7.39
N GLU A 955 -26.87 -34.86 -6.07
CA GLU A 955 -25.82 -34.45 -5.15
C GLU A 955 -25.02 -35.64 -4.63
N VAL A 956 -23.74 -35.41 -4.25
CA VAL A 956 -22.88 -36.42 -3.65
C VAL A 956 -22.45 -35.95 -2.26
N GLY A 957 -22.64 -36.84 -1.26
CA GLY A 957 -22.12 -36.71 0.09
C GLY A 957 -21.10 -37.82 0.36
N LEU A 958 -20.03 -37.50 1.05
CA LEU A 958 -18.99 -38.45 1.47
C LEU A 958 -18.94 -38.46 2.99
N GLU A 959 -19.01 -39.63 3.60
CA GLU A 959 -18.82 -39.87 5.02
C GLU A 959 -17.59 -40.74 5.21
N ILE A 960 -16.61 -40.24 5.93
CA ILE A 960 -15.38 -41.00 6.25
C ILE A 960 -15.43 -41.34 7.72
N GLU A 961 -15.50 -42.64 8.01
CA GLU A 961 -15.43 -43.19 9.34
C GLU A 961 -13.97 -43.45 9.72
N THR A 962 -13.45 -42.61 10.64
CA THR A 962 -12.12 -42.78 11.24
C THR A 962 -12.23 -43.56 12.54
N GLU A 963 -11.10 -43.94 13.18
CA GLU A 963 -11.11 -44.65 14.47
C GLU A 963 -11.80 -43.88 15.59
N SER A 964 -11.89 -42.54 15.50
CA SER A 964 -12.40 -41.69 16.57
C SER A 964 -13.63 -40.83 16.21
N SER A 965 -13.97 -40.71 14.93
CA SER A 965 -15.07 -39.82 14.47
C SER A 965 -15.56 -40.18 13.06
N VAL A 966 -16.74 -39.67 12.73
CA VAL A 966 -17.25 -39.67 11.35
C VAL A 966 -17.14 -38.26 10.79
N VAL A 967 -16.41 -38.10 9.70
CA VAL A 967 -16.29 -36.83 8.99
C VAL A 967 -17.25 -36.84 7.82
N VAL A 968 -18.21 -35.93 7.84
CA VAL A 968 -19.20 -35.76 6.77
C VAL A 968 -18.78 -34.60 5.88
N MET A 969 -18.64 -34.86 4.59
CA MET A 969 -18.25 -33.85 3.59
C MET A 969 -19.30 -33.85 2.47
N GLU A 970 -19.73 -32.68 2.08
CA GLU A 970 -20.46 -32.50 0.80
C GLU A 970 -19.44 -32.32 -0.32
N TRP A 971 -19.71 -32.88 -1.48
CA TRP A 971 -18.83 -32.76 -2.65
C TRP A 971 -19.50 -31.86 -3.73
N PRO A 972 -19.60 -30.56 -3.48
CA PRO A 972 -20.43 -29.63 -4.29
C PRO A 972 -20.01 -29.55 -5.77
N PRO A 973 -18.73 -29.74 -6.17
CA PRO A 973 -18.35 -29.66 -7.57
C PRO A 973 -18.81 -30.86 -8.41
N VAL A 974 -19.20 -31.97 -7.74
CA VAL A 974 -19.56 -33.20 -8.44
C VAL A 974 -21.07 -33.36 -8.44
N LYS A 975 -21.69 -33.15 -9.58
CA LYS A 975 -23.11 -33.41 -9.84
C LYS A 975 -23.23 -34.68 -10.68
N ILE A 976 -23.99 -35.65 -10.25
CA ILE A 976 -24.11 -36.99 -10.87
C ILE A 976 -25.52 -37.30 -11.26
N ASN A 977 -25.69 -38.38 -12.06
CA ASN A 977 -26.98 -39.05 -12.26
C ASN A 977 -27.01 -40.30 -11.36
N ALA A 978 -27.68 -40.19 -10.21
CA ALA A 978 -27.73 -41.24 -9.19
C ALA A 978 -28.66 -42.39 -9.64
N THR A 979 -28.10 -43.30 -10.44
CA THR A 979 -28.80 -44.48 -10.92
C THR A 979 -28.47 -45.72 -10.06
N PRO A 980 -29.36 -46.73 -10.00
CA PRO A 980 -29.07 -48.00 -9.34
C PRO A 980 -27.85 -48.74 -9.91
N GLU A 981 -27.52 -48.45 -11.18
CA GLU A 981 -26.33 -49.01 -11.81
C GLU A 981 -25.03 -48.38 -11.30
N LEU A 982 -25.04 -47.05 -11.08
CA LEU A 982 -23.93 -46.32 -10.47
C LEU A 982 -23.75 -46.74 -8.99
N GLU A 983 -24.86 -46.88 -8.25
CA GLU A 983 -24.86 -47.39 -6.88
C GLU A 983 -24.24 -48.77 -6.79
N SER A 984 -24.57 -49.68 -7.70
CA SER A 984 -24.01 -51.03 -7.78
C SER A 984 -22.51 -51.04 -8.08
N LYS A 985 -22.04 -50.18 -9.01
CA LYS A 985 -20.60 -50.04 -9.35
C LYS A 985 -19.81 -49.46 -8.18
N LEU A 986 -20.32 -48.42 -7.53
CA LEU A 986 -19.71 -47.82 -6.34
C LEU A 986 -19.69 -48.80 -5.16
N SER A 987 -20.78 -49.55 -4.93
CA SER A 987 -20.86 -50.56 -3.89
C SER A 987 -19.85 -51.71 -4.12
N ALA A 988 -19.63 -52.08 -5.36
CA ALA A 988 -18.60 -53.07 -5.72
C ALA A 988 -17.18 -52.57 -5.44
N LEU A 989 -16.93 -51.27 -5.70
CA LEU A 989 -15.64 -50.62 -5.48
C LEU A 989 -15.33 -50.44 -4.00
N VAL A 990 -16.31 -50.02 -3.21
CA VAL A 990 -16.17 -49.80 -1.76
C VAL A 990 -16.14 -51.12 -0.98
N GLY A 991 -16.75 -52.18 -1.52
CA GLY A 991 -16.66 -53.52 -0.94
C GLY A 991 -17.18 -53.64 0.50
N SER A 992 -16.42 -54.34 1.34
CA SER A 992 -16.76 -54.52 2.77
C SER A 992 -16.34 -53.34 3.67
N THR A 993 -15.62 -52.35 3.09
CA THR A 993 -15.09 -51.18 3.85
C THR A 993 -16.00 -49.98 3.84
N GLY A 994 -17.15 -50.05 3.12
CA GLY A 994 -18.05 -48.92 3.08
C GLY A 994 -19.46 -49.26 2.63
N LYS A 995 -20.29 -48.23 2.50
CA LYS A 995 -21.71 -48.32 2.13
C LYS A 995 -22.08 -47.21 1.17
N VAL A 996 -22.87 -47.51 0.15
CA VAL A 996 -23.44 -46.54 -0.77
C VAL A 996 -24.95 -46.52 -0.60
N THR A 997 -25.53 -45.33 -0.56
CA THR A 997 -26.96 -45.14 -0.35
C THR A 997 -27.45 -43.97 -1.17
N ILE A 998 -28.58 -44.17 -1.91
CA ILE A 998 -29.25 -43.08 -2.62
C ILE A 998 -30.47 -42.64 -1.82
N GLN A 999 -30.52 -41.36 -1.46
CA GLN A 999 -31.67 -40.76 -0.78
C GLN A 999 -32.41 -39.81 -1.73
N SER A 1000 -33.73 -39.84 -1.71
CA SER A 1000 -34.53 -38.84 -2.42
C SER A 1000 -34.64 -37.59 -1.58
N LEU A 1001 -34.22 -36.45 -2.12
CA LEU A 1001 -34.40 -35.15 -1.49
C LEU A 1001 -35.85 -34.73 -1.73
N MET A 1002 -36.67 -34.75 -0.70
CA MET A 1002 -38.00 -34.12 -0.71
C MET A 1002 -37.80 -32.64 -0.39
N PHE A 1003 -38.06 -31.76 -1.34
CA PHE A 1003 -38.18 -30.33 -1.13
C PHE A 1003 -39.66 -29.92 -1.01
#